data_ef5c1477b83e9e278421c25018f13e28
#
_entry.id   ef5c1477b83e9e278421c25018f13e28
#
_cell.length_a   1.000
_cell.length_b   1.000
_cell.length_c   1.000
_cell.angle_alpha   90.00
_cell.angle_beta   90.00
_cell.angle_gamma   90.00
#
_symmetry.space_group_name_H-M   'P 1'
#
loop_
_entity.id
_entity.type
_entity.pdbx_description
1 polymer ?
#
loop_
_entity_poly.entity_id
_entity_poly.type
_entity_poly.pdbx_seq_one_letter_code
_entity_poly.pdbx_strand_id
1 'polypeptide(L)'
;LIFKFISLRYKNDPWLWDLNWTTQSMRFLKSSKAKPSMTKVEETTDNPIFKIAGNIWPTQAMIDDDTDSKIAPSQEIKKVLGTYSTLAKIQPHMPGYPSWYRDLCMKQSKDDITDEESSWKPGPQLISTKMRVVPKLLRLTWLGYPLHYDEKYGWGYLVPGLEINEEDLEEKSDFPYDAIKQVCIETKPFERSQTNMELQVIDDNLNELAKDIEELEGKNDAHLFMENLLQQQEKLIEKRKKLVPSGNVCHIHQGNGPYTVSNVPGCWFFKIPHKDGNEKNVGNPLAKSFATKIADGTLRAHESTAAKWLLEWSKMLSYWENNEKRIKSQMAVQIKDDGTAIILPRVVVSGTVTRRAVEPTWLTASNAQTDRIGSELKAMVQAPSGFCFVGADVDSQELWIASILGDAQFAGMHGSTAFGWMNLQGKKKDGTDLHSKVAALVGISRDQAKVFNYGRMYGAGKAFAEKLLMQFNHQLSASEANTKANFMYSQTKGIKDRKRDLWEGGSESEMFNSLETIARDESPKTPVLNCRISRALEPHNVSDGYMTSRINWVVQSSAVDYLHLMLVCMKWLIDTYDIRCRFVLSIHDEVRYICHVDDRYRACLALQITNLLTRAMFASCLNMNDLPASVAFFSSVDVDQCLRKEPYMDCKTPSNPLGLEVAYDIRKGESLTIADILKVTDGQLQQKNNSTVNTK
;
A
#
# COMPACT_ATOMS: atom_id res chain seq x y z
N LEU A 1 -16.75 22.88 -21.50
CA LEU A 1 -17.49 22.35 -22.64
C LEU A 1 -17.68 20.83 -22.53
N ILE A 2 -16.60 20.09 -22.35
CA ILE A 2 -16.64 18.62 -22.12
C ILE A 2 -17.56 18.28 -20.95
N PHE A 3 -17.48 19.03 -19.86
CA PHE A 3 -18.33 18.84 -18.69
C PHE A 3 -19.80 19.14 -18.96
N LYS A 4 -20.09 20.26 -19.67
CA LYS A 4 -21.45 20.55 -20.05
C LYS A 4 -22.03 19.49 -20.98
N PHE A 5 -21.23 18.99 -21.91
CA PHE A 5 -21.62 17.89 -22.77
C PHE A 5 -21.90 16.61 -21.99
N ILE A 6 -21.00 16.22 -21.08
CA ILE A 6 -21.16 15.05 -20.22
C ILE A 6 -22.42 15.23 -19.34
N SER A 7 -22.59 16.37 -18.69
CA SER A 7 -23.75 16.62 -17.82
C SER A 7 -25.07 16.62 -18.58
N LEU A 8 -25.11 17.18 -19.80
CA LEU A 8 -26.31 17.17 -20.64
C LEU A 8 -26.66 15.79 -21.17
N ARG A 9 -25.63 15.03 -21.61
CA ARG A 9 -25.83 13.68 -22.15
C ARG A 9 -26.16 12.67 -21.09
N TYR A 10 -25.63 12.83 -19.89
CA TYR A 10 -25.79 11.90 -18.77
C TYR A 10 -26.54 12.55 -17.58
N LYS A 11 -27.48 13.43 -17.87
CA LYS A 11 -28.26 14.15 -16.85
C LYS A 11 -28.87 13.22 -15.80
N ASN A 12 -29.33 12.06 -16.22
CA ASN A 12 -29.96 11.06 -15.37
C ASN A 12 -29.00 9.93 -14.93
N ASP A 13 -27.69 10.09 -15.15
CA ASP A 13 -26.70 9.11 -14.73
C ASP A 13 -26.23 9.39 -13.31
N PRO A 14 -26.52 8.51 -12.33
CA PRO A 14 -26.20 8.74 -10.92
C PRO A 14 -24.70 8.86 -10.63
N TRP A 15 -23.83 8.28 -11.47
CA TRP A 15 -22.38 8.38 -11.29
C TRP A 15 -21.81 9.72 -11.76
N LEU A 16 -22.44 10.32 -12.76
CA LEU A 16 -22.00 11.60 -13.32
C LEU A 16 -22.68 12.78 -12.67
N TRP A 17 -23.69 12.54 -11.84
CA TRP A 17 -24.34 13.61 -11.10
C TRP A 17 -23.39 14.19 -10.04
N ASP A 18 -23.06 15.46 -10.22
CA ASP A 18 -22.28 16.25 -9.27
C ASP A 18 -22.64 17.71 -9.39
N LEU A 19 -23.32 18.24 -8.39
CA LEU A 19 -23.73 19.65 -8.35
C LEU A 19 -22.55 20.61 -8.44
N ASN A 20 -21.41 20.27 -7.86
CA ASN A 20 -20.20 21.07 -7.95
C ASN A 20 -19.72 21.22 -9.38
N TRP A 21 -19.78 20.17 -10.16
CA TRP A 21 -19.42 20.23 -11.57
C TRP A 21 -20.42 21.02 -12.38
N THR A 22 -21.69 20.75 -12.19
CA THR A 22 -22.77 21.48 -12.83
C THR A 22 -22.70 22.96 -12.43
N THR A 23 -22.48 23.26 -11.16
CA THR A 23 -22.33 24.60 -10.65
C THR A 23 -21.08 25.30 -11.20
N GLN A 24 -19.95 24.62 -11.29
CA GLN A 24 -18.73 25.17 -11.87
C GLN A 24 -18.89 25.45 -13.38
N SER A 25 -19.50 24.52 -14.12
CA SER A 25 -19.81 24.77 -15.53
C SER A 25 -20.79 25.93 -15.72
N MET A 26 -21.80 26.06 -14.87
CA MET A 26 -22.75 27.16 -14.86
C MET A 26 -22.11 28.49 -14.44
N ARG A 27 -21.22 28.46 -13.43
CA ARG A 27 -20.42 29.65 -13.01
C ARG A 27 -19.55 30.13 -14.16
N PHE A 28 -18.90 29.20 -14.86
CA PHE A 28 -18.11 29.55 -16.04
C PHE A 28 -18.96 30.21 -17.13
N LEU A 29 -20.14 29.68 -17.45
CA LEU A 29 -21.06 30.23 -18.39
C LEU A 29 -21.59 31.63 -17.95
N LYS A 30 -21.79 31.84 -16.64
CA LYS A 30 -22.17 33.12 -16.07
C LYS A 30 -21.02 34.13 -16.07
N SER A 31 -19.79 33.70 -15.77
CA SER A 31 -18.61 34.58 -15.78
C SER A 31 -18.23 35.04 -17.19
N SER A 32 -18.62 34.28 -18.22
CA SER A 32 -18.44 34.69 -19.61
C SER A 32 -19.26 35.90 -19.98
N LYS A 33 -20.25 36.30 -19.16
CA LYS A 33 -21.01 37.56 -19.30
C LYS A 33 -20.28 38.77 -18.71
N ALA A 34 -19.20 38.58 -17.97
CA ALA A 34 -18.39 39.68 -17.46
C ALA A 34 -17.50 40.22 -18.59
N LYS A 35 -17.80 41.45 -18.98
CA LYS A 35 -17.24 42.32 -20.02
C LYS A 35 -16.02 41.81 -20.78
N PRO A 36 -16.11 41.64 -22.08
CA PRO A 36 -14.95 41.46 -22.94
C PRO A 36 -14.25 42.80 -23.18
N SER A 37 -13.19 43.07 -22.52
CA SER A 37 -12.23 44.09 -22.95
C SER A 37 -11.03 43.43 -23.61
N MET A 38 -11.24 42.53 -24.56
CA MET A 38 -10.12 41.83 -25.20
C MET A 38 -10.31 41.76 -26.70
N THR A 39 -9.25 42.19 -27.37
CA THR A 39 -9.04 42.13 -28.82
C THR A 39 -9.41 40.78 -29.40
N LYS A 40 -10.05 40.79 -30.56
CA LYS A 40 -10.35 39.60 -31.36
C LYS A 40 -9.10 38.73 -31.49
N VAL A 41 -9.22 37.53 -31.01
CA VAL A 41 -8.21 36.48 -31.20
C VAL A 41 -8.55 35.78 -32.49
N GLU A 42 -7.62 35.78 -33.45
CA GLU A 42 -7.74 34.98 -34.66
C GLU A 42 -7.89 33.48 -34.28
N GLU A 43 -8.91 32.85 -34.82
CA GLU A 43 -9.15 31.43 -34.72
C GLU A 43 -8.04 30.70 -35.46
N THR A 44 -6.96 30.37 -34.77
CA THR A 44 -5.95 29.48 -35.36
C THR A 44 -6.36 28.04 -35.10
N THR A 45 -6.46 27.28 -36.16
CA THR A 45 -6.80 25.83 -36.19
C THR A 45 -5.84 24.95 -35.35
N ASP A 46 -4.79 25.53 -34.84
CA ASP A 46 -3.77 24.84 -34.00
C ASP A 46 -4.05 24.91 -32.50
N ASN A 47 -5.15 25.49 -32.07
CA ASN A 47 -5.50 25.53 -30.66
C ASN A 47 -5.82 24.07 -30.16
N PRO A 48 -5.14 23.56 -29.11
CA PRO A 48 -5.37 22.23 -28.60
C PRO A 48 -6.83 21.93 -28.22
N ILE A 49 -7.60 22.91 -27.80
CA ILE A 49 -9.04 22.77 -27.52
C ILE A 49 -9.80 22.33 -28.76
N PHE A 50 -9.51 22.92 -29.90
CA PHE A 50 -10.22 22.56 -31.14
C PHE A 50 -9.82 21.17 -31.65
N LYS A 51 -8.57 20.75 -31.45
CA LYS A 51 -8.13 19.36 -31.77
C LYS A 51 -8.84 18.32 -30.88
N ILE A 52 -9.02 18.62 -29.61
CA ILE A 52 -9.76 17.73 -28.68
C ILE A 52 -11.26 17.78 -28.98
N ALA A 53 -11.80 18.95 -29.18
CA ALA A 53 -13.20 19.15 -29.54
C ALA A 53 -13.51 18.50 -30.90
N GLY A 54 -12.60 18.52 -31.87
CA GLY A 54 -12.75 17.86 -33.16
C GLY A 54 -12.89 16.33 -33.09
N ASN A 55 -12.32 15.69 -32.06
CA ASN A 55 -12.46 14.25 -31.85
C ASN A 55 -13.72 13.88 -31.06
N ILE A 56 -14.31 14.82 -30.32
CA ILE A 56 -15.45 14.58 -29.41
C ILE A 56 -16.68 15.38 -29.90
N TRP A 57 -16.44 16.41 -30.64
CA TRP A 57 -17.42 17.38 -31.14
C TRP A 57 -17.28 17.56 -32.63
N PRO A 58 -18.36 17.60 -33.40
CA PRO A 58 -18.26 17.89 -34.83
C PRO A 58 -17.59 19.23 -35.05
N THR A 59 -16.66 19.30 -35.98
CA THR A 59 -16.05 20.55 -36.42
C THR A 59 -17.10 21.46 -37.07
N GLN A 60 -16.85 22.73 -37.19
CA GLN A 60 -17.79 23.67 -37.83
C GLN A 60 -18.17 23.18 -39.24
N ALA A 61 -17.22 22.62 -40.01
CA ALA A 61 -17.48 22.01 -41.32
C ALA A 61 -18.44 20.82 -41.26
N MET A 62 -18.29 19.96 -40.21
CA MET A 62 -19.20 18.81 -40.02
C MET A 62 -20.60 19.25 -39.55
N ILE A 63 -20.70 20.42 -38.92
CA ILE A 63 -21.98 20.99 -38.48
C ILE A 63 -22.70 21.63 -39.66
N ASP A 64 -21.94 22.26 -40.56
CA ASP A 64 -22.48 22.97 -41.73
C ASP A 64 -22.90 21.98 -42.84
N ASP A 65 -22.30 20.80 -42.92
CA ASP A 65 -22.64 19.72 -43.89
C ASP A 65 -23.83 18.84 -43.44
N ASP A 66 -24.21 18.85 -42.16
CA ASP A 66 -25.24 17.99 -41.61
C ASP A 66 -26.58 18.78 -41.55
N THR A 67 -27.18 18.98 -42.70
CA THR A 67 -28.47 19.66 -42.83
C THR A 67 -29.65 18.92 -42.22
N ASP A 68 -29.49 17.65 -41.83
CA ASP A 68 -30.53 16.81 -41.23
C ASP A 68 -30.36 16.57 -39.71
N SER A 69 -29.26 16.96 -39.09
CA SER A 69 -29.11 16.79 -37.63
C SER A 69 -29.79 17.95 -36.89
N LYS A 70 -30.82 17.63 -36.15
CA LYS A 70 -31.57 18.55 -35.28
C LYS A 70 -30.76 19.12 -34.11
N ILE A 71 -29.44 18.96 -34.09
CA ILE A 71 -28.51 19.42 -33.05
C ILE A 71 -27.54 20.44 -33.65
N ALA A 72 -28.06 21.53 -34.17
CA ALA A 72 -27.21 22.72 -34.42
C ALA A 72 -26.68 23.22 -33.07
N PRO A 73 -25.35 23.42 -32.88
CA PRO A 73 -24.83 24.02 -31.66
C PRO A 73 -25.46 25.38 -31.49
N SER A 74 -26.13 25.59 -30.36
CA SER A 74 -26.78 26.88 -30.08
C SER A 74 -25.76 28.01 -30.20
N GLN A 75 -26.22 29.20 -30.55
CA GLN A 75 -25.35 30.39 -30.56
C GLN A 75 -24.58 30.59 -29.23
N GLU A 76 -25.15 30.11 -28.14
CA GLU A 76 -24.53 30.08 -26.84
C GLU A 76 -23.28 29.19 -26.80
N ILE A 77 -23.28 28.04 -27.44
CA ILE A 77 -22.10 27.13 -27.52
C ILE A 77 -21.00 27.77 -28.36
N LYS A 78 -21.34 28.39 -29.51
CA LYS A 78 -20.37 29.13 -30.34
C LYS A 78 -19.73 30.28 -29.55
N LYS A 79 -20.52 31.01 -28.76
CA LYS A 79 -20.06 32.11 -27.92
C LYS A 79 -19.17 31.61 -26.77
N VAL A 80 -19.49 30.46 -26.19
CA VAL A 80 -18.71 29.81 -25.14
C VAL A 80 -17.37 29.33 -25.68
N LEU A 81 -17.31 28.73 -26.87
CA LEU A 81 -16.06 28.34 -27.54
C LEU A 81 -15.11 29.52 -27.74
N GLY A 82 -15.62 30.67 -28.25
CA GLY A 82 -14.82 31.88 -28.38
C GLY A 82 -14.29 32.41 -27.05
N THR A 83 -15.10 32.35 -25.99
CA THR A 83 -14.69 32.79 -24.66
C THR A 83 -13.62 31.86 -24.06
N TYR A 84 -13.72 30.56 -24.27
CA TYR A 84 -12.71 29.59 -23.84
C TYR A 84 -11.37 29.81 -24.53
N SER A 85 -11.37 30.08 -25.82
CA SER A 85 -10.16 30.39 -26.58
C SER A 85 -9.43 31.62 -26.03
N THR A 86 -10.20 32.64 -25.61
CA THR A 86 -9.65 33.85 -25.01
C THR A 86 -9.09 33.64 -23.61
N LEU A 87 -9.82 32.92 -22.74
CA LEU A 87 -9.39 32.63 -21.37
C LEU A 87 -8.18 31.69 -21.35
N ALA A 88 -8.07 30.78 -22.29
CA ALA A 88 -6.95 29.87 -22.40
C ALA A 88 -5.60 30.55 -22.59
N LYS A 89 -5.57 31.74 -23.21
CA LYS A 89 -4.35 32.53 -23.37
C LYS A 89 -3.88 33.23 -22.10
N ILE A 90 -4.75 33.35 -21.09
CA ILE A 90 -4.45 34.00 -19.81
C ILE A 90 -3.95 32.98 -18.77
N GLN A 91 -4.12 31.70 -19.02
CA GLN A 91 -3.77 30.63 -18.09
C GLN A 91 -2.41 30.03 -18.45
N PRO A 92 -1.31 30.39 -17.77
CA PRO A 92 0.06 30.02 -18.20
C PRO A 92 0.35 28.52 -18.13
N HIS A 93 -0.38 27.75 -17.32
CA HIS A 93 -0.11 26.33 -17.13
C HIS A 93 -1.07 25.38 -17.87
N MET A 94 -2.13 25.90 -18.45
CA MET A 94 -3.04 25.12 -19.31
C MET A 94 -3.59 25.98 -20.46
N PRO A 95 -2.74 26.41 -21.37
CA PRO A 95 -3.17 27.23 -22.50
C PRO A 95 -4.18 26.45 -23.35
N GLY A 96 -5.30 27.09 -23.68
CA GLY A 96 -6.36 26.46 -24.45
C GLY A 96 -7.43 25.72 -23.67
N TYR A 97 -7.31 25.62 -22.33
CA TYR A 97 -8.28 24.92 -21.49
C TYR A 97 -8.99 25.85 -20.53
N PRO A 98 -10.29 25.59 -20.22
CA PRO A 98 -11.01 26.36 -19.22
C PRO A 98 -10.45 26.17 -17.82
N SER A 99 -10.62 27.16 -16.94
CA SER A 99 -10.12 27.12 -15.56
C SER A 99 -10.66 25.92 -14.76
N TRP A 100 -11.93 25.57 -14.94
CA TRP A 100 -12.54 24.42 -14.28
C TRP A 100 -11.92 23.08 -14.72
N TYR A 101 -11.47 22.97 -15.96
CA TYR A 101 -10.76 21.79 -16.45
C TYR A 101 -9.40 21.65 -15.76
N ARG A 102 -8.71 22.78 -15.59
CA ARG A 102 -7.46 22.83 -14.83
C ARG A 102 -7.61 22.30 -13.41
N ASP A 103 -8.71 22.66 -12.74
CA ASP A 103 -8.95 22.26 -11.36
C ASP A 103 -9.21 20.75 -11.21
N LEU A 104 -9.58 20.09 -12.28
CA LEU A 104 -9.80 18.65 -12.33
C LEU A 104 -8.55 17.86 -12.73
N CYS A 105 -7.65 18.49 -13.48
CA CYS A 105 -6.42 17.87 -13.94
C CYS A 105 -5.37 17.81 -12.83
N MET A 106 -4.39 16.96 -13.03
CA MET A 106 -3.20 16.94 -12.17
C MET A 106 -2.52 18.31 -12.19
N LYS A 107 -2.22 18.84 -11.01
CA LYS A 107 -1.41 20.04 -10.88
C LYS A 107 0.04 19.72 -11.24
N GLN A 108 0.70 20.70 -11.85
CA GLN A 108 2.15 20.65 -12.04
C GLN A 108 2.83 20.57 -10.67
N SER A 109 3.77 19.66 -10.49
CA SER A 109 4.55 19.58 -9.26
C SER A 109 5.59 20.72 -9.20
N LYS A 110 6.16 20.97 -8.02
CA LYS A 110 7.25 21.93 -7.90
C LYS A 110 8.49 21.48 -8.67
N ASP A 111 8.75 20.19 -8.70
CA ASP A 111 9.86 19.58 -9.41
C ASP A 111 9.71 19.74 -10.92
N ASP A 112 8.48 19.60 -11.44
CA ASP A 112 8.18 19.85 -12.87
C ASP A 112 8.38 21.32 -13.28
N ILE A 113 8.31 22.27 -12.33
CA ILE A 113 8.52 23.70 -12.61
C ILE A 113 10.01 24.02 -12.67
N THR A 114 10.84 23.32 -11.89
CA THR A 114 12.29 23.55 -11.79
C THR A 114 13.09 22.77 -12.81
N ASP A 115 12.50 21.73 -13.41
CA ASP A 115 13.14 20.86 -14.38
C ASP A 115 12.81 21.30 -15.81
N GLU A 116 13.79 21.88 -16.53
CA GLU A 116 13.65 22.30 -17.92
C GLU A 116 13.36 21.14 -18.89
N GLU A 117 13.73 19.90 -18.50
CA GLU A 117 13.45 18.67 -19.26
C GLU A 117 12.14 18.00 -18.85
N SER A 118 11.33 18.65 -18.00
CA SER A 118 10.08 18.10 -17.52
C SER A 118 9.15 17.68 -18.68
N SER A 119 8.69 16.44 -18.63
CA SER A 119 7.70 15.89 -19.58
C SER A 119 6.30 16.47 -19.38
N TRP A 120 6.11 17.32 -18.37
CA TRP A 120 4.81 17.92 -18.10
C TRP A 120 4.43 18.93 -19.19
N LYS A 121 3.32 18.66 -19.88
CA LYS A 121 2.74 19.57 -20.87
C LYS A 121 1.24 19.70 -20.59
N PRO A 122 0.68 20.93 -20.73
CA PRO A 122 -0.77 21.08 -20.61
C PRO A 122 -1.48 20.34 -21.75
N GLY A 123 -2.64 19.78 -21.45
CA GLY A 123 -3.47 19.17 -22.47
C GLY A 123 -4.03 17.79 -22.12
N PRO A 124 -4.46 17.00 -23.14
CA PRO A 124 -5.09 15.69 -22.94
C PRO A 124 -4.26 14.67 -22.17
N GLN A 125 -2.96 14.77 -22.25
CA GLN A 125 -2.04 13.90 -21.52
C GLN A 125 -2.13 14.06 -19.99
N LEU A 126 -2.74 15.13 -19.50
CA LEU A 126 -3.05 15.30 -18.08
C LEU A 126 -4.31 14.55 -17.65
N ILE A 127 -5.06 13.99 -18.59
CA ILE A 127 -6.19 13.11 -18.29
C ILE A 127 -5.63 11.81 -17.70
N SER A 128 -5.90 11.60 -16.44
CA SER A 128 -5.41 10.43 -15.71
C SER A 128 -6.49 9.89 -14.77
N THR A 129 -6.29 8.69 -14.27
CA THR A 129 -7.17 8.06 -13.27
C THR A 129 -7.25 8.85 -11.96
N LYS A 130 -6.40 9.87 -11.78
CA LYS A 130 -6.42 10.77 -10.61
C LYS A 130 -7.45 11.88 -10.72
N MET A 131 -8.05 12.11 -11.89
CA MET A 131 -9.12 13.10 -12.06
C MET A 131 -10.38 12.67 -11.33
N ARG A 132 -11.02 13.61 -10.61
CA ARG A 132 -12.27 13.35 -9.85
C ARG A 132 -13.43 12.85 -10.71
N VAL A 133 -13.42 13.15 -12.01
CA VAL A 133 -14.44 12.67 -12.93
C VAL A 133 -14.34 11.19 -13.24
N VAL A 134 -13.15 10.61 -13.17
CA VAL A 134 -12.89 9.24 -13.63
C VAL A 134 -13.69 8.18 -12.86
N PRO A 135 -13.79 8.19 -11.52
CA PRO A 135 -14.64 7.24 -10.81
C PRO A 135 -16.10 7.27 -11.26
N LYS A 136 -16.62 8.45 -11.61
CA LYS A 136 -17.99 8.61 -12.11
C LYS A 136 -18.16 8.12 -13.55
N LEU A 137 -17.20 8.44 -14.42
CA LEU A 137 -17.18 7.95 -15.81
C LEU A 137 -17.09 6.42 -15.88
N LEU A 138 -16.34 5.81 -14.95
CA LEU A 138 -16.21 4.37 -14.83
C LEU A 138 -17.38 3.71 -14.11
N ARG A 139 -18.36 4.48 -13.65
CA ARG A 139 -19.49 3.99 -12.85
C ARG A 139 -19.03 3.10 -11.70
N LEU A 140 -18.08 3.60 -10.90
CA LEU A 140 -17.56 2.84 -9.78
C LEU A 140 -18.59 2.76 -8.66
N THR A 141 -18.66 1.58 -8.05
CA THR A 141 -19.49 1.32 -6.89
C THR A 141 -18.64 0.79 -5.74
N TRP A 142 -19.05 1.09 -4.52
CA TRP A 142 -18.56 0.49 -3.29
C TRP A 142 -19.65 -0.39 -2.71
N LEU A 143 -19.40 -1.69 -2.56
CA LEU A 143 -20.42 -2.66 -2.13
C LEU A 143 -21.70 -2.66 -2.99
N GLY A 144 -21.62 -2.24 -4.25
CA GLY A 144 -22.76 -2.10 -5.14
C GLY A 144 -23.44 -0.73 -5.13
N TYR A 145 -23.04 0.18 -4.25
CA TYR A 145 -23.57 1.55 -4.19
C TYR A 145 -22.70 2.53 -4.97
N PRO A 146 -23.29 3.50 -5.70
CA PRO A 146 -22.56 4.41 -6.54
C PRO A 146 -21.64 5.34 -5.74
N LEU A 147 -20.43 5.54 -6.21
CA LEU A 147 -19.49 6.49 -5.63
C LEU A 147 -19.95 7.93 -5.86
N HIS A 148 -19.82 8.73 -4.82
CA HIS A 148 -20.09 10.15 -4.84
C HIS A 148 -18.96 10.93 -4.17
N TYR A 149 -18.68 12.15 -4.65
CA TYR A 149 -17.70 13.05 -4.04
C TYR A 149 -18.40 14.22 -3.40
N ASP A 150 -18.15 14.44 -2.14
CA ASP A 150 -18.58 15.58 -1.37
C ASP A 150 -17.38 16.44 -0.97
N GLU A 151 -17.51 17.76 -0.96
CA GLU A 151 -16.40 18.68 -0.65
C GLU A 151 -15.93 18.55 0.82
N LYS A 152 -16.86 18.35 1.73
CA LYS A 152 -16.61 18.23 3.17
C LYS A 152 -16.04 16.84 3.54
N TYR A 153 -16.63 15.79 2.95
CA TYR A 153 -16.36 14.40 3.34
C TYR A 153 -15.45 13.63 2.39
N GLY A 154 -15.12 14.18 1.23
CA GLY A 154 -14.34 13.51 0.19
C GLY A 154 -15.14 12.43 -0.54
N TRP A 155 -14.47 11.37 -1.00
CA TRP A 155 -15.13 10.25 -1.65
C TRP A 155 -15.89 9.38 -0.66
N GLY A 156 -17.12 9.03 -1.04
CA GLY A 156 -18.01 8.13 -0.35
C GLY A 156 -18.95 7.44 -1.33
N TYR A 157 -20.01 6.85 -0.83
CA TYR A 157 -21.03 6.19 -1.63
C TYR A 157 -22.43 6.53 -1.13
N LEU A 158 -23.40 6.48 -2.03
CA LEU A 158 -24.78 6.86 -1.79
C LEU A 158 -25.64 5.62 -1.54
N VAL A 159 -26.38 5.62 -0.45
CA VAL A 159 -27.30 4.55 -0.09
C VAL A 159 -28.70 5.13 -0.04
N PRO A 160 -29.68 4.61 -0.81
CA PRO A 160 -31.07 5.05 -0.75
C PRO A 160 -31.61 4.89 0.68
N GLY A 161 -32.30 5.92 1.17
CA GLY A 161 -32.97 5.90 2.48
C GLY A 161 -34.45 5.55 2.35
N LEU A 162 -35.01 4.91 3.39
CA LEU A 162 -36.46 4.61 3.46
C LEU A 162 -37.29 5.76 4.02
N GLU A 163 -36.65 6.75 4.65
CA GLU A 163 -37.30 7.77 5.47
C GLU A 163 -37.55 9.12 4.76
N ILE A 164 -37.52 9.15 3.44
CA ILE A 164 -37.67 10.42 2.73
C ILE A 164 -39.10 10.55 2.23
N ASN A 165 -39.75 11.63 2.64
CA ASN A 165 -41.07 11.99 2.13
C ASN A 165 -40.98 12.24 0.63
N GLU A 166 -41.84 11.60 -0.14
CA GLU A 166 -41.92 11.79 -1.60
C GLU A 166 -42.11 13.27 -1.97
N GLU A 167 -42.75 14.06 -1.10
CA GLU A 167 -42.94 15.50 -1.23
C GLU A 167 -41.61 16.29 -1.28
N ASP A 168 -40.60 15.87 -0.53
CA ASP A 168 -39.26 16.49 -0.55
C ASP A 168 -38.48 16.20 -1.86
N LEU A 169 -38.88 15.20 -2.60
CA LEU A 169 -38.27 14.79 -3.88
C LEU A 169 -38.84 15.59 -5.06
N GLU A 170 -40.11 15.96 -5.03
CA GLU A 170 -40.77 16.68 -6.12
C GLU A 170 -40.28 18.12 -6.25
N GLU A 171 -39.94 18.81 -5.17
CA GLU A 171 -39.40 20.18 -5.22
C GLU A 171 -37.95 20.27 -5.74
N LYS A 172 -37.18 19.16 -5.72
CA LYS A 172 -35.78 19.11 -6.16
C LYS A 172 -35.58 18.26 -7.43
N SER A 173 -36.36 18.48 -8.43
CA SER A 173 -36.60 17.67 -9.62
C SER A 173 -35.40 17.28 -10.49
N ASP A 174 -34.19 17.74 -10.19
CA ASP A 174 -33.01 17.50 -11.04
C ASP A 174 -32.08 16.38 -10.56
N PHE A 175 -32.34 15.79 -9.39
CA PHE A 175 -31.50 14.72 -8.86
C PHE A 175 -31.99 13.34 -9.34
N PRO A 176 -31.11 12.47 -9.90
CA PRO A 176 -31.52 11.20 -10.51
C PRO A 176 -31.72 10.09 -9.46
N TYR A 177 -32.64 10.27 -8.53
CA TYR A 177 -32.91 9.36 -7.44
C TYR A 177 -33.36 7.98 -7.91
N ASP A 178 -34.26 7.92 -8.89
CA ASP A 178 -34.74 6.65 -9.43
C ASP A 178 -33.62 5.84 -10.12
N ALA A 179 -32.70 6.54 -10.79
CA ALA A 179 -31.54 5.89 -11.38
C ALA A 179 -30.59 5.33 -10.32
N ILE A 180 -30.44 6.01 -9.19
CA ILE A 180 -29.67 5.47 -8.04
C ILE A 180 -30.39 4.24 -7.45
N LYS A 181 -31.70 4.34 -7.26
CA LYS A 181 -32.53 3.24 -6.75
C LYS A 181 -32.46 2.01 -7.65
N GLN A 182 -32.48 2.18 -8.96
CA GLN A 182 -32.32 1.07 -9.92
C GLN A 182 -30.95 0.42 -9.84
N VAL A 183 -29.88 1.20 -9.67
CA VAL A 183 -28.53 0.66 -9.50
C VAL A 183 -28.39 -0.15 -8.23
N CYS A 184 -29.12 0.23 -7.19
CA CYS A 184 -29.07 -0.39 -5.87
C CYS A 184 -30.15 -1.51 -5.72
N ILE A 185 -30.80 -1.95 -6.78
CA ILE A 185 -31.96 -2.86 -6.74
C ILE A 185 -31.66 -4.19 -6.03
N GLU A 186 -30.42 -4.65 -6.08
CA GLU A 186 -29.95 -5.86 -5.41
C GLU A 186 -29.49 -5.62 -3.98
N THR A 187 -29.43 -4.36 -3.54
CA THR A 187 -28.91 -3.98 -2.24
C THR A 187 -30.05 -3.47 -1.36
N LYS A 188 -30.08 -3.92 -0.08
CA LYS A 188 -31.09 -3.46 0.86
C LYS A 188 -30.95 -1.96 1.13
N PRO A 189 -32.06 -1.20 1.15
CA PRO A 189 -32.04 0.18 1.62
C PRO A 189 -31.49 0.26 3.05
N PHE A 190 -30.91 1.39 3.37
CA PHE A 190 -30.42 1.63 4.72
C PHE A 190 -31.61 1.97 5.65
N GLU A 191 -31.76 1.16 6.70
CA GLU A 191 -32.69 1.45 7.80
C GLU A 191 -31.91 2.12 8.95
N ARG A 192 -32.37 3.27 9.37
CA ARG A 192 -31.75 4.04 10.45
C ARG A 192 -32.05 3.37 11.79
N SER A 193 -31.01 3.12 12.60
CA SER A 193 -31.24 2.65 13.96
C SER A 193 -31.84 3.76 14.83
N GLN A 194 -32.66 3.39 15.82
CA GLN A 194 -33.26 4.36 16.77
C GLN A 194 -32.20 5.24 17.44
N THR A 195 -31.02 4.68 17.72
CA THR A 195 -29.87 5.43 18.29
C THR A 195 -29.34 6.51 17.33
N ASN A 196 -29.35 6.24 16.02
CA ASN A 196 -28.90 7.22 15.02
C ASN A 196 -29.92 8.35 14.83
N MET A 197 -31.23 8.06 14.99
CA MET A 197 -32.26 9.09 14.98
C MET A 197 -32.14 10.01 16.23
N GLU A 198 -31.90 9.43 17.41
CA GLU A 198 -31.68 10.20 18.63
C GLU A 198 -30.41 11.07 18.54
N LEU A 199 -29.34 10.59 17.92
CA LEU A 199 -28.11 11.36 17.67
C LEU A 199 -28.36 12.53 16.72
N GLN A 200 -29.15 12.33 15.66
CA GLN A 200 -29.49 13.42 14.74
C GLN A 200 -30.29 14.52 15.43
N VAL A 201 -31.32 14.14 16.20
CA VAL A 201 -32.12 15.11 16.97
C VAL A 201 -31.22 15.91 17.91
N ILE A 202 -30.23 15.27 18.52
CA ILE A 202 -29.27 15.96 19.38
C ILE A 202 -28.37 16.91 18.57
N ASP A 203 -27.92 16.49 17.40
CA ASP A 203 -27.07 17.31 16.53
C ASP A 203 -27.83 18.50 15.94
N ASP A 204 -29.10 18.32 15.57
CA ASP A 204 -29.99 19.39 15.12
C ASP A 204 -30.24 20.42 16.22
N ASN A 205 -30.53 19.94 17.46
CA ASN A 205 -30.72 20.81 18.63
C ASN A 205 -29.41 21.55 19.01
N LEU A 206 -28.24 20.91 18.87
CA LEU A 206 -26.94 21.56 19.10
C LEU A 206 -26.66 22.66 18.09
N ASN A 207 -27.05 22.47 16.82
CA ASN A 207 -26.90 23.47 15.76
C ASN A 207 -27.87 24.67 15.97
N GLU A 208 -29.06 24.41 16.47
CA GLU A 208 -30.05 25.45 16.80
C GLU A 208 -29.58 26.29 17.99
N LEU A 209 -29.16 25.64 19.09
CA LEU A 209 -28.57 26.29 20.24
C LEU A 209 -27.30 27.10 19.92
N ALA A 210 -26.47 26.62 19.01
CA ALA A 210 -25.28 27.36 18.56
C ALA A 210 -25.65 28.66 17.84
N LYS A 211 -26.74 28.66 17.03
CA LYS A 211 -27.28 29.88 16.39
C LYS A 211 -27.85 30.87 17.40
N ASP A 212 -28.61 30.34 18.37
CA ASP A 212 -29.20 31.17 19.41
C ASP A 212 -28.13 31.82 20.30
N ILE A 213 -27.05 31.12 20.58
CA ILE A 213 -25.89 31.66 21.33
C ILE A 213 -25.20 32.76 20.49
N GLU A 214 -24.97 32.52 19.19
CA GLU A 214 -24.34 33.47 18.27
C GLU A 214 -25.18 34.76 18.13
N GLU A 215 -26.51 34.64 18.11
CA GLU A 215 -27.42 35.79 18.04
C GLU A 215 -27.48 36.62 19.34
N LEU A 216 -27.11 36.03 20.46
CA LEU A 216 -27.06 36.68 21.78
C LEU A 216 -25.69 37.25 22.14
N GLU A 217 -24.63 36.81 21.46
CA GLU A 217 -23.28 37.37 21.60
C GLU A 217 -23.27 38.86 21.23
N GLY A 218 -23.06 39.70 22.24
CA GLY A 218 -23.01 41.16 22.10
C GLY A 218 -24.21 41.94 22.67
N LYS A 219 -25.22 41.29 23.25
CA LYS A 219 -26.34 41.94 23.93
C LYS A 219 -26.09 42.01 25.46
N ASN A 220 -25.89 43.20 26.00
CA ASN A 220 -25.47 43.43 27.39
C ASN A 220 -26.41 42.90 28.47
N ASP A 221 -27.70 42.60 28.17
CA ASP A 221 -28.68 42.14 29.14
C ASP A 221 -29.01 40.63 29.06
N ALA A 222 -28.28 39.87 28.24
CA ALA A 222 -28.57 38.47 27.95
C ALA A 222 -27.74 37.46 28.75
N HIS A 223 -26.93 37.89 29.74
CA HIS A 223 -25.97 37.03 30.45
C HIS A 223 -26.61 35.81 31.12
N LEU A 224 -27.73 35.97 31.78
CA LEU A 224 -28.42 34.86 32.46
C LEU A 224 -29.06 33.89 31.46
N PHE A 225 -29.50 34.39 30.31
CA PHE A 225 -30.10 33.60 29.25
C PHE A 225 -29.00 32.79 28.50
N MET A 226 -27.86 33.40 28.27
CA MET A 226 -26.70 32.78 27.65
C MET A 226 -26.11 31.64 28.50
N GLU A 227 -26.03 31.84 29.82
CA GLU A 227 -25.60 30.82 30.76
C GLU A 227 -26.52 29.59 30.76
N ASN A 228 -27.83 29.81 30.61
CA ASN A 228 -28.83 28.74 30.48
C ASN A 228 -28.72 27.96 29.18
N LEU A 229 -28.44 28.63 28.04
CA LEU A 229 -28.24 28.01 26.75
C LEU A 229 -26.92 27.20 26.72
N LEU A 230 -25.85 27.71 27.30
CA LEU A 230 -24.58 27.01 27.46
C LEU A 230 -24.72 25.76 28.32
N GLN A 231 -25.49 25.81 29.42
CA GLN A 231 -25.80 24.62 30.24
C GLN A 231 -26.64 23.57 29.48
N GLN A 232 -27.55 24.02 28.61
CA GLN A 232 -28.32 23.10 27.74
C GLN A 232 -27.42 22.45 26.69
N GLN A 233 -26.53 23.23 26.08
CA GLN A 233 -25.55 22.74 25.13
C GLN A 233 -24.61 21.69 25.76
N GLU A 234 -24.15 21.94 26.98
CA GLU A 234 -23.27 21.01 27.71
C GLU A 234 -23.98 19.69 28.04
N LYS A 235 -25.28 19.77 28.48
CA LYS A 235 -26.10 18.58 28.71
C LYS A 235 -26.35 17.76 27.44
N LEU A 236 -26.56 18.41 26.31
CA LEU A 236 -26.73 17.73 25.02
C LEU A 236 -25.42 17.10 24.54
N ILE A 237 -24.30 17.77 24.74
CA ILE A 237 -22.95 17.22 24.43
C ILE A 237 -22.66 15.98 25.31
N GLU A 238 -23.03 16.02 26.61
CA GLU A 238 -22.89 14.84 27.47
C GLU A 238 -23.83 13.70 27.08
N LYS A 239 -25.07 14.01 26.70
CA LYS A 239 -26.03 13.02 26.20
C LYS A 239 -25.55 12.41 24.90
N ARG A 240 -24.99 13.24 23.98
CA ARG A 240 -24.36 12.81 22.76
C ARG A 240 -23.17 11.86 23.01
N LYS A 241 -22.28 12.21 23.96
CA LYS A 241 -21.15 11.37 24.38
C LYS A 241 -21.58 10.00 24.93
N LYS A 242 -22.73 9.93 25.58
CA LYS A 242 -23.29 8.66 26.12
C LYS A 242 -23.97 7.82 25.05
N LEU A 243 -24.55 8.45 24.02
CA LEU A 243 -25.23 7.79 22.91
C LEU A 243 -24.28 7.46 21.76
N VAL A 244 -23.12 8.13 21.65
CA VAL A 244 -22.05 7.75 20.74
C VAL A 244 -21.28 6.60 21.39
N PRO A 245 -21.60 5.33 21.08
CA PRO A 245 -20.62 4.28 21.26
C PRO A 245 -19.46 4.71 20.35
N SER A 246 -18.27 4.67 20.85
CA SER A 246 -17.07 5.07 20.14
C SER A 246 -17.05 4.46 18.71
N GLY A 247 -17.55 5.21 17.73
CA GLY A 247 -17.66 4.83 16.32
C GLY A 247 -19.11 4.66 15.86
N ASN A 248 -19.61 5.64 15.11
CA ASN A 248 -20.82 5.51 14.29
C ASN A 248 -20.58 4.49 13.17
N VAL A 249 -20.79 3.22 13.44
CA VAL A 249 -20.70 2.16 12.44
C VAL A 249 -22.07 1.56 12.24
N CYS A 250 -22.62 1.79 11.07
CA CYS A 250 -23.69 0.96 10.58
C CYS A 250 -23.12 -0.43 10.22
N HIS A 251 -23.56 -1.47 10.89
CA HIS A 251 -23.10 -2.85 10.69
C HIS A 251 -23.25 -3.35 9.25
N ILE A 252 -24.10 -2.73 8.45
CA ILE A 252 -24.36 -3.11 7.05
C ILE A 252 -23.45 -2.34 6.08
N HIS A 253 -23.18 -1.07 6.35
CA HIS A 253 -22.51 -0.16 5.43
C HIS A 253 -21.12 0.27 5.87
N GLN A 254 -20.37 -0.51 6.55
CA GLN A 254 -18.92 -0.50 6.85
C GLN A 254 -18.14 0.79 6.57
N GLY A 255 -18.84 1.90 6.39
CA GLY A 255 -18.30 3.21 6.15
C GLY A 255 -18.52 4.11 7.34
N ASN A 256 -17.80 5.22 7.36
CA ASN A 256 -18.02 6.28 8.33
C ASN A 256 -19.26 7.07 7.88
N GLY A 257 -20.31 7.03 8.67
CA GLY A 257 -21.60 7.63 8.39
C GLY A 257 -22.74 6.97 9.19
N PRO A 258 -23.99 7.25 8.89
CA PRO A 258 -24.49 8.01 7.73
C PRO A 258 -24.34 9.53 7.88
N TYR A 259 -24.06 10.20 6.79
CA TYR A 259 -24.08 11.66 6.71
C TYR A 259 -25.22 12.10 5.78
N THR A 260 -25.83 13.25 6.10
CA THR A 260 -26.77 13.92 5.21
C THR A 260 -25.97 14.89 4.34
N VAL A 261 -26.12 14.78 3.03
CA VAL A 261 -25.51 15.69 2.07
C VAL A 261 -26.64 16.54 1.47
N SER A 262 -26.59 17.83 1.69
CA SER A 262 -27.66 18.79 1.31
C SER A 262 -28.03 18.76 -0.18
N ASN A 263 -27.14 18.23 -1.00
CA ASN A 263 -27.30 18.22 -2.46
C ASN A 263 -27.76 16.85 -3.00
N VAL A 264 -28.03 15.88 -2.14
CA VAL A 264 -28.38 14.51 -2.52
C VAL A 264 -29.61 14.07 -1.74
N PRO A 265 -30.81 14.51 -2.17
CA PRO A 265 -32.04 14.13 -1.52
C PRO A 265 -32.27 12.62 -1.68
N GLY A 266 -32.85 12.01 -0.69
CA GLY A 266 -33.21 10.59 -0.77
C GLY A 266 -32.11 9.58 -0.47
N CYS A 267 -30.87 10.02 -0.25
CA CYS A 267 -29.76 9.14 -0.03
C CYS A 267 -28.97 9.50 1.24
N TRP A 268 -28.49 8.47 1.91
CA TRP A 268 -27.47 8.60 2.95
C TRP A 268 -26.09 8.53 2.33
N PHE A 269 -25.16 9.33 2.81
CA PHE A 269 -23.76 9.32 2.38
C PHE A 269 -22.88 8.63 3.41
N PHE A 270 -22.05 7.68 2.95
CA PHE A 270 -21.05 7.00 3.76
C PHE A 270 -19.66 7.27 3.17
N LYS A 271 -18.72 7.72 4.00
CA LYS A 271 -17.33 7.92 3.56
C LYS A 271 -16.67 6.58 3.29
N ILE A 272 -15.86 6.51 2.23
CA ILE A 272 -14.96 5.39 2.03
C ILE A 272 -13.87 5.42 3.11
N PRO A 273 -13.52 4.28 3.74
CA PRO A 273 -12.51 4.23 4.79
C PRO A 273 -11.14 4.66 4.26
N HIS A 274 -10.49 5.59 4.95
CA HIS A 274 -9.14 6.03 4.64
C HIS A 274 -8.12 5.13 5.38
N LYS A 275 -6.98 4.83 4.73
CA LYS A 275 -5.92 3.98 5.31
C LYS A 275 -5.35 4.51 6.65
N ASP A 276 -5.41 5.83 6.88
CA ASP A 276 -4.88 6.46 8.09
C ASP A 276 -5.97 6.82 9.11
N GLY A 277 -7.18 6.28 8.95
CA GLY A 277 -8.31 6.48 9.86
C GLY A 277 -9.45 7.30 9.27
N ASN A 278 -10.61 7.21 9.93
CA ASN A 278 -11.88 7.78 9.44
C ASN A 278 -11.93 9.31 9.43
N GLU A 279 -11.05 9.96 10.20
CA GLU A 279 -10.93 11.43 10.24
C GLU A 279 -10.46 12.02 8.90
N LYS A 280 -9.72 11.22 8.11
CA LYS A 280 -9.17 11.67 6.83
C LYS A 280 -10.12 11.38 5.67
N ASN A 281 -10.10 12.28 4.69
CA ASN A 281 -10.91 12.14 3.48
C ASN A 281 -10.14 11.41 2.37
N VAL A 282 -10.82 10.52 1.67
CA VAL A 282 -10.26 9.85 0.49
C VAL A 282 -10.27 10.82 -0.69
N GLY A 283 -9.09 11.11 -1.21
CA GLY A 283 -8.93 12.00 -2.37
C GLY A 283 -9.06 11.29 -3.73
N ASN A 284 -8.70 10.00 -3.80
CA ASN A 284 -8.79 9.20 -5.01
C ASN A 284 -9.10 7.74 -4.69
N PRO A 285 -10.27 7.20 -5.06
CA PRO A 285 -10.64 5.81 -4.84
C PRO A 285 -9.87 4.81 -5.73
N LEU A 286 -9.16 5.29 -6.76
CA LEU A 286 -8.28 4.48 -7.61
C LEU A 286 -6.81 4.50 -7.13
N ALA A 287 -6.53 5.02 -5.95
CA ALA A 287 -5.19 5.00 -5.39
C ALA A 287 -4.75 3.56 -5.05
N LYS A 288 -3.44 3.33 -5.01
CA LYS A 288 -2.83 2.01 -4.71
C LYS A 288 -3.39 1.36 -3.43
N SER A 289 -3.78 2.16 -2.43
CA SER A 289 -4.38 1.65 -1.18
C SER A 289 -5.70 0.91 -1.39
N PHE A 290 -6.37 1.11 -2.51
CA PHE A 290 -7.63 0.46 -2.86
C PHE A 290 -7.47 -0.75 -3.79
N ALA A 291 -6.25 -1.11 -4.17
CA ALA A 291 -6.00 -2.25 -5.07
C ALA A 291 -6.56 -3.58 -4.52
N THR A 292 -6.49 -3.78 -3.20
CA THR A 292 -7.11 -4.95 -2.54
C THR A 292 -8.62 -4.91 -2.61
N LYS A 293 -9.23 -3.74 -2.57
CA LYS A 293 -10.68 -3.54 -2.66
C LYS A 293 -11.23 -3.74 -4.07
N ILE A 294 -10.39 -3.52 -5.07
CA ILE A 294 -10.68 -3.90 -6.45
C ILE A 294 -10.58 -5.43 -6.60
N ALA A 295 -9.58 -6.05 -5.98
CA ALA A 295 -9.37 -7.49 -6.05
C ALA A 295 -10.47 -8.30 -5.34
N ASP A 296 -10.97 -7.83 -4.19
CA ASP A 296 -12.04 -8.48 -3.42
C ASP A 296 -13.46 -8.12 -3.92
N GLY A 297 -13.58 -7.24 -4.93
CA GLY A 297 -14.84 -6.82 -5.52
C GLY A 297 -15.64 -5.81 -4.71
N THR A 298 -15.11 -5.29 -3.59
CA THR A 298 -15.73 -4.20 -2.82
C THR A 298 -15.85 -2.94 -3.65
N LEU A 299 -14.76 -2.57 -4.36
CA LEU A 299 -14.73 -1.48 -5.33
C LEU A 299 -14.76 -2.09 -6.74
N ARG A 300 -15.85 -1.88 -7.46
CA ARG A 300 -16.06 -2.44 -8.80
C ARG A 300 -16.71 -1.45 -9.75
N ALA A 301 -16.56 -1.69 -11.05
CA ALA A 301 -17.31 -0.96 -12.08
C ALA A 301 -18.68 -1.61 -12.30
N HIS A 302 -19.71 -0.79 -12.44
CA HIS A 302 -21.06 -1.25 -12.76
C HIS A 302 -21.21 -1.43 -14.28
N GLU A 303 -21.63 -2.61 -14.72
CA GLU A 303 -22.04 -2.98 -16.10
C GLU A 303 -21.03 -2.76 -17.24
N SER A 304 -19.98 -1.95 -17.09
CA SER A 304 -19.06 -1.66 -18.17
C SER A 304 -17.87 -2.61 -18.21
N THR A 305 -17.76 -3.41 -19.26
CA THR A 305 -16.60 -4.30 -19.49
C THR A 305 -15.30 -3.49 -19.65
N ALA A 306 -15.36 -2.36 -20.35
CA ALA A 306 -14.21 -1.48 -20.54
C ALA A 306 -13.72 -0.87 -19.21
N ALA A 307 -14.65 -0.51 -18.30
CA ALA A 307 -14.31 0.00 -16.99
C ALA A 307 -13.68 -1.09 -16.09
N LYS A 308 -14.16 -2.33 -16.16
CA LYS A 308 -13.53 -3.48 -15.48
C LYS A 308 -12.10 -3.68 -15.97
N TRP A 309 -11.87 -3.71 -17.26
CA TRP A 309 -10.52 -3.79 -17.84
C TRP A 309 -9.61 -2.65 -17.40
N LEU A 310 -10.14 -1.41 -17.36
CA LEU A 310 -9.35 -0.27 -16.90
C LEU A 310 -8.90 -0.44 -15.44
N LEU A 311 -9.76 -0.95 -14.56
CA LEU A 311 -9.40 -1.23 -13.17
C LEU A 311 -8.31 -2.31 -13.08
N GLU A 312 -8.42 -3.37 -13.84
CA GLU A 312 -7.41 -4.43 -13.91
C GLU A 312 -6.08 -3.89 -14.44
N TRP A 313 -6.10 -3.15 -15.53
CA TRP A 313 -4.89 -2.54 -16.10
C TRP A 313 -4.27 -1.49 -15.17
N SER A 314 -5.06 -0.70 -14.49
CA SER A 314 -4.55 0.25 -13.49
C SER A 314 -3.82 -0.47 -12.36
N LYS A 315 -4.33 -1.61 -11.91
CA LYS A 315 -3.65 -2.48 -10.94
C LYS A 315 -2.33 -3.04 -11.50
N MET A 316 -2.36 -3.58 -12.71
CA MET A 316 -1.18 -4.15 -13.38
C MET A 316 -0.08 -3.12 -13.61
N LEU A 317 -0.45 -1.90 -14.02
CA LEU A 317 0.49 -0.81 -14.33
C LEU A 317 1.09 -0.15 -13.08
N SER A 318 0.38 -0.17 -11.94
CA SER A 318 0.74 0.61 -10.76
C SER A 318 2.15 0.32 -10.23
N TYR A 319 2.64 -0.90 -10.39
CA TYR A 319 4.01 -1.27 -10.00
C TYR A 319 5.03 -0.56 -10.91
N TRP A 320 4.86 -0.65 -12.23
CA TRP A 320 5.78 -0.11 -13.21
C TRP A 320 5.80 1.43 -13.19
N GLU A 321 4.66 2.08 -13.14
CA GLU A 321 4.55 3.54 -12.99
C GLU A 321 5.36 4.11 -11.82
N ASN A 322 5.38 3.39 -10.70
CA ASN A 322 6.11 3.82 -9.51
C ASN A 322 7.62 3.50 -9.54
N ASN A 323 8.05 2.54 -10.35
CA ASN A 323 9.41 2.03 -10.30
C ASN A 323 10.23 2.30 -11.58
N GLU A 324 9.60 2.52 -12.73
CA GLU A 324 10.29 2.66 -14.02
C GLU A 324 11.38 3.75 -13.99
N LYS A 325 11.03 4.97 -13.62
CA LYS A 325 11.99 6.09 -13.57
C LYS A 325 13.19 5.76 -12.68
N ARG A 326 12.92 5.17 -11.51
CA ARG A 326 13.95 4.80 -10.56
C ARG A 326 14.86 3.70 -11.09
N ILE A 327 14.29 2.65 -11.67
CA ILE A 327 15.05 1.56 -12.28
C ILE A 327 15.91 2.10 -13.41
N LYS A 328 15.34 2.87 -14.35
CA LYS A 328 16.08 3.45 -15.48
C LYS A 328 17.23 4.35 -15.04
N SER A 329 17.01 5.21 -14.04
CA SER A 329 18.04 6.17 -13.60
C SER A 329 19.14 5.56 -12.75
N GLN A 330 18.90 4.40 -12.14
CA GLN A 330 19.80 3.81 -11.14
C GLN A 330 20.48 2.51 -11.61
N MET A 331 19.93 1.84 -12.60
CA MET A 331 20.51 0.61 -13.14
C MET A 331 21.79 0.91 -13.92
N ALA A 332 22.90 0.34 -13.46
CA ALA A 332 24.18 0.41 -14.17
C ALA A 332 24.33 -0.82 -15.08
N VAL A 333 24.42 -0.59 -16.37
CA VAL A 333 24.59 -1.63 -17.39
C VAL A 333 25.82 -1.30 -18.24
N GLN A 334 26.73 -2.26 -18.36
CA GLN A 334 27.85 -2.18 -19.27
C GLN A 334 27.61 -3.14 -20.45
N ILE A 335 27.52 -2.59 -21.65
CA ILE A 335 27.30 -3.34 -22.87
C ILE A 335 28.68 -3.65 -23.49
N LYS A 336 28.91 -4.91 -23.89
CA LYS A 336 30.08 -5.36 -24.59
C LYS A 336 29.87 -5.34 -26.12
N ASP A 337 30.98 -5.44 -26.86
CA ASP A 337 30.97 -5.44 -28.34
C ASP A 337 30.21 -6.63 -28.93
N ASP A 338 30.12 -7.75 -28.21
CA ASP A 338 29.36 -8.95 -28.60
C ASP A 338 27.86 -8.85 -28.36
N GLY A 339 27.37 -7.67 -27.90
CA GLY A 339 25.96 -7.44 -27.58
C GLY A 339 25.54 -7.98 -26.22
N THR A 340 26.42 -8.63 -25.45
CA THR A 340 26.10 -9.02 -24.06
C THR A 340 26.15 -7.81 -23.13
N ALA A 341 25.31 -7.81 -22.12
CA ALA A 341 25.24 -6.75 -21.13
C ALA A 341 25.60 -7.27 -19.73
N ILE A 342 26.45 -6.54 -19.03
CA ILE A 342 26.81 -6.81 -17.64
C ILE A 342 26.11 -5.82 -16.76
N ILE A 343 25.38 -6.32 -15.75
CA ILE A 343 24.69 -5.51 -14.77
C ILE A 343 25.50 -5.54 -13.47
N LEU A 344 25.86 -4.35 -12.98
CA LEU A 344 26.66 -4.19 -11.77
C LEU A 344 25.74 -3.76 -10.62
N PRO A 345 25.52 -4.60 -9.58
CA PRO A 345 24.82 -4.18 -8.39
C PRO A 345 25.57 -3.07 -7.65
N ARG A 346 24.89 -1.99 -7.32
CA ARG A 346 25.45 -0.83 -6.59
C ARG A 346 25.08 -0.91 -5.12
N VAL A 347 25.72 -1.82 -4.40
CA VAL A 347 25.42 -2.06 -2.99
C VAL A 347 26.03 -0.98 -2.11
N VAL A 348 25.19 -0.30 -1.33
CA VAL A 348 25.59 0.60 -0.26
C VAL A 348 25.44 -0.14 1.06
N VAL A 349 26.55 -0.58 1.62
CA VAL A 349 26.59 -1.25 2.93
C VAL A 349 26.17 -0.27 4.01
N SER A 350 25.35 -0.67 4.95
CA SER A 350 24.78 0.20 5.98
C SER A 350 24.01 1.41 5.43
N GLY A 351 23.29 1.24 4.33
CA GLY A 351 22.49 2.29 3.69
C GLY A 351 21.22 2.70 4.46
N THR A 352 20.88 2.00 5.53
CA THR A 352 19.74 2.30 6.40
C THR A 352 20.16 2.55 7.84
N VAL A 353 19.27 3.17 8.64
CA VAL A 353 19.50 3.38 10.08
C VAL A 353 19.70 2.06 10.82
N THR A 354 19.11 0.96 10.35
CA THR A 354 19.27 -0.38 10.91
C THR A 354 20.46 -1.14 10.33
N ARG A 355 21.38 -0.47 9.65
CA ARG A 355 22.59 -1.03 9.01
C ARG A 355 22.33 -1.96 7.83
N ARG A 356 21.08 -2.13 7.37
CA ARG A 356 20.80 -2.93 6.17
C ARG A 356 21.44 -2.31 4.94
N ALA A 357 21.94 -3.15 4.07
CA ALA A 357 22.42 -2.73 2.76
C ALA A 357 21.28 -2.20 1.89
N VAL A 358 21.58 -1.24 1.05
CA VAL A 358 20.68 -0.70 0.03
C VAL A 358 21.30 -0.92 -1.34
N GLU A 359 20.48 -1.43 -2.24
CA GLU A 359 20.80 -1.52 -3.66
C GLU A 359 19.62 -0.93 -4.44
N PRO A 360 19.83 0.13 -5.21
CA PRO A 360 18.70 0.92 -5.73
C PRO A 360 17.83 0.17 -6.75
N THR A 361 18.38 -0.77 -7.48
CA THR A 361 17.66 -1.48 -8.55
C THR A 361 17.09 -2.81 -8.06
N TRP A 362 17.96 -3.71 -7.62
CA TRP A 362 17.63 -5.13 -7.42
C TRP A 362 16.88 -5.41 -6.11
N LEU A 363 17.16 -4.63 -5.07
CA LEU A 363 16.32 -4.65 -3.84
C LEU A 363 14.94 -4.04 -4.06
N THR A 364 14.80 -3.20 -5.10
CA THR A 364 13.54 -2.53 -5.42
C THR A 364 12.71 -3.30 -6.43
N ALA A 365 13.37 -3.98 -7.37
CA ALA A 365 12.69 -4.83 -8.34
C ALA A 365 11.93 -5.94 -7.60
N SER A 366 10.62 -6.04 -7.84
CA SER A 366 9.81 -7.07 -7.22
C SER A 366 10.07 -8.45 -7.85
N ASN A 367 9.62 -9.50 -7.18
CA ASN A 367 9.53 -10.81 -7.80
C ASN A 367 8.40 -10.83 -8.83
N ALA A 368 8.49 -11.70 -9.83
CA ALA A 368 7.48 -11.86 -10.87
C ALA A 368 6.11 -12.19 -10.28
N GLN A 369 5.09 -11.48 -10.76
CA GLN A 369 3.71 -11.65 -10.36
C GLN A 369 2.79 -11.56 -11.58
N THR A 370 1.81 -12.45 -11.65
CA THR A 370 0.88 -12.57 -12.77
C THR A 370 0.02 -11.33 -13.03
N ASP A 371 -0.07 -10.44 -12.06
CA ASP A 371 -0.88 -9.23 -12.10
C ASP A 371 -0.07 -7.92 -12.14
N ARG A 372 1.25 -7.99 -12.44
CA ARG A 372 2.14 -6.82 -12.43
C ARG A 372 3.05 -6.76 -13.64
N ILE A 373 2.89 -5.72 -14.45
CA ILE A 373 3.76 -5.43 -15.59
C ILE A 373 5.18 -5.09 -15.10
N GLY A 374 6.20 -5.63 -15.75
CA GLY A 374 7.61 -5.39 -15.46
C GLY A 374 8.14 -6.05 -14.20
N SER A 375 7.35 -6.91 -13.55
CA SER A 375 7.77 -7.61 -12.34
C SER A 375 8.73 -8.79 -12.62
N GLU A 376 8.87 -9.20 -13.88
CA GLU A 376 9.82 -10.23 -14.32
C GLU A 376 11.27 -9.76 -14.39
N LEU A 377 11.57 -8.48 -14.20
CA LEU A 377 12.88 -7.87 -14.46
C LEU A 377 14.05 -8.62 -13.79
N LYS A 378 13.90 -9.08 -12.55
CA LYS A 378 14.92 -9.89 -11.89
C LYS A 378 15.20 -11.20 -12.64
N ALA A 379 14.16 -11.85 -13.10
CA ALA A 379 14.24 -13.12 -13.78
C ALA A 379 14.90 -13.01 -15.18
N MET A 380 15.01 -11.81 -15.75
CA MET A 380 15.73 -11.54 -16.99
C MET A 380 17.24 -11.53 -16.82
N VAL A 381 17.74 -11.49 -15.58
CA VAL A 381 19.19 -11.55 -15.31
C VAL A 381 19.64 -13.01 -15.33
N GLN A 382 20.54 -13.35 -16.24
CA GLN A 382 21.05 -14.70 -16.41
C GLN A 382 22.51 -14.81 -15.99
N ALA A 383 22.89 -15.99 -15.49
CA ALA A 383 24.28 -16.34 -15.31
C ALA A 383 24.96 -16.54 -16.66
N PRO A 384 26.24 -16.18 -16.82
CA PRO A 384 27.01 -16.47 -18.06
C PRO A 384 27.07 -17.97 -18.37
N SER A 385 27.36 -18.31 -19.63
CA SER A 385 27.55 -19.70 -20.01
C SER A 385 28.63 -20.39 -19.14
N GLY A 386 28.34 -21.60 -18.68
CA GLY A 386 29.22 -22.34 -17.76
C GLY A 386 29.05 -21.96 -16.28
N PHE A 387 28.15 -21.01 -15.97
CA PHE A 387 27.85 -20.59 -14.57
C PHE A 387 26.37 -20.73 -14.28
N CYS A 388 26.05 -20.75 -12.99
CA CYS A 388 24.72 -20.73 -12.45
C CYS A 388 24.67 -19.86 -11.19
N PHE A 389 23.47 -19.45 -10.78
CA PHE A 389 23.24 -18.86 -9.47
C PHE A 389 23.03 -19.96 -8.44
N VAL A 390 23.68 -19.82 -7.29
CA VAL A 390 23.45 -20.65 -6.10
C VAL A 390 23.05 -19.71 -4.97
N GLY A 391 21.97 -20.01 -4.26
CA GLY A 391 21.50 -19.13 -3.21
C GLY A 391 20.51 -19.78 -2.27
N ALA A 392 20.26 -19.09 -1.17
CA ALA A 392 19.27 -19.51 -0.17
C ALA A 392 18.62 -18.29 0.48
N ASP A 393 17.42 -18.51 0.98
CA ASP A 393 16.69 -17.56 1.82
C ASP A 393 16.77 -18.06 3.28
N VAL A 394 17.11 -17.16 4.21
CA VAL A 394 17.22 -17.53 5.63
C VAL A 394 15.82 -17.63 6.22
N ASP A 395 15.40 -18.84 6.55
CA ASP A 395 14.08 -19.10 7.10
C ASP A 395 13.81 -18.28 8.37
N SER A 396 12.81 -17.39 8.28
CA SER A 396 12.31 -16.56 9.38
C SER A 396 13.42 -15.91 10.23
N GLN A 397 14.48 -15.39 9.59
CA GLN A 397 15.67 -14.88 10.24
C GLN A 397 15.38 -13.98 11.46
N GLU A 398 14.56 -12.96 11.28
CA GLU A 398 14.28 -11.97 12.32
C GLU A 398 13.46 -12.56 13.48
N LEU A 399 12.50 -13.44 13.17
CA LEU A 399 11.72 -14.15 14.19
C LEU A 399 12.61 -15.09 15.01
N TRP A 400 13.52 -15.80 14.36
CA TRP A 400 14.46 -16.65 15.07
C TRP A 400 15.38 -15.82 15.97
N ILE A 401 15.97 -14.71 15.48
CA ILE A 401 16.81 -13.83 16.29
C ILE A 401 16.05 -13.31 17.51
N ALA A 402 14.82 -12.82 17.31
CA ALA A 402 13.99 -12.35 18.40
C ALA A 402 13.66 -13.48 19.40
N SER A 403 13.45 -14.71 18.91
CA SER A 403 13.18 -15.89 19.75
C SER A 403 14.37 -16.26 20.62
N ILE A 404 15.55 -16.36 20.03
CA ILE A 404 16.75 -16.78 20.80
C ILE A 404 17.14 -15.74 21.85
N LEU A 405 16.88 -14.45 21.63
CA LEU A 405 17.11 -13.42 22.63
C LEU A 405 16.22 -13.60 23.86
N GLY A 406 14.95 -13.95 23.66
CA GLY A 406 14.03 -14.27 24.74
C GLY A 406 14.37 -15.61 25.40
N ASP A 407 14.63 -16.65 24.62
CA ASP A 407 14.96 -18.00 25.11
C ASP A 407 16.28 -18.01 25.90
N ALA A 408 17.30 -17.28 25.46
CA ALA A 408 18.56 -17.15 26.15
C ALA A 408 18.41 -16.50 27.52
N GLN A 409 17.61 -15.44 27.62
CA GLN A 409 17.35 -14.77 28.89
C GLN A 409 16.52 -15.64 29.84
N PHE A 410 15.55 -16.40 29.31
CA PHE A 410 14.63 -17.22 30.11
C PHE A 410 15.28 -18.48 30.67
N ALA A 411 15.91 -19.30 29.83
CA ALA A 411 16.45 -20.60 30.26
C ALA A 411 17.72 -21.05 29.52
N GLY A 412 18.26 -20.25 28.60
CA GLY A 412 19.45 -20.61 27.83
C GLY A 412 19.29 -21.79 26.88
N MET A 413 18.07 -22.11 26.47
CA MET A 413 17.73 -23.20 25.54
C MET A 413 16.73 -22.78 24.50
N HIS A 414 16.91 -23.23 23.25
CA HIS A 414 15.96 -22.95 22.15
C HIS A 414 14.59 -23.54 22.48
N GLY A 415 13.52 -22.72 22.20
CA GLY A 415 12.15 -23.13 22.39
C GLY A 415 11.70 -23.18 23.86
N SER A 416 12.46 -22.61 24.77
CA SER A 416 12.12 -22.55 26.21
C SER A 416 10.98 -21.57 26.50
N THR A 417 10.80 -20.54 25.68
CA THR A 417 9.65 -19.63 25.75
C THR A 417 8.53 -20.07 24.80
N ALA A 418 7.29 -19.63 25.05
CA ALA A 418 6.17 -19.89 24.15
C ALA A 418 6.41 -19.33 22.73
N PHE A 419 7.03 -18.15 22.64
CA PHE A 419 7.40 -17.53 21.37
C PHE A 419 8.47 -18.35 20.64
N GLY A 420 9.53 -18.75 21.34
CA GLY A 420 10.58 -19.61 20.81
C GLY A 420 10.05 -20.96 20.34
N TRP A 421 9.18 -21.59 21.13
CA TRP A 421 8.57 -22.86 20.75
C TRP A 421 7.73 -22.77 19.48
N MET A 422 6.86 -21.75 19.37
CA MET A 422 6.03 -21.56 18.17
C MET A 422 6.86 -21.30 16.90
N ASN A 423 7.98 -20.61 17.02
CA ASN A 423 8.87 -20.35 15.87
C ASN A 423 9.77 -21.55 15.52
N LEU A 424 10.13 -22.38 16.50
CA LEU A 424 11.03 -23.50 16.31
C LEU A 424 10.31 -24.80 15.94
N GLN A 425 9.22 -25.11 16.63
CA GLN A 425 8.46 -26.36 16.50
C GLN A 425 7.11 -26.20 15.80
N GLY A 426 6.60 -24.97 15.74
CA GLY A 426 5.32 -24.69 15.11
C GLY A 426 5.32 -24.95 13.61
N LYS A 427 4.29 -25.64 13.12
CA LYS A 427 4.15 -26.00 11.71
C LYS A 427 2.92 -25.32 11.09
N LYS A 428 3.11 -24.72 9.91
CA LYS A 428 2.03 -24.11 9.13
C LYS A 428 0.92 -25.12 8.83
N LYS A 429 1.30 -26.36 8.50
CA LYS A 429 0.36 -27.43 8.13
C LYS A 429 -0.58 -27.77 9.29
N ASP A 430 -0.06 -27.75 10.52
CA ASP A 430 -0.78 -28.13 11.73
C ASP A 430 -1.41 -26.93 12.46
N GLY A 431 -1.26 -25.71 11.90
CA GLY A 431 -1.77 -24.47 12.49
C GLY A 431 -1.13 -24.09 13.84
N THR A 432 0.06 -24.61 14.11
CA THR A 432 0.77 -24.42 15.39
C THR A 432 1.86 -23.35 15.34
N ASP A 433 2.19 -22.84 14.14
CA ASP A 433 3.14 -21.74 13.98
C ASP A 433 2.59 -20.41 14.52
N LEU A 434 3.48 -19.48 14.86
CA LEU A 434 3.15 -18.17 15.42
C LEU A 434 2.06 -17.43 14.61
N HIS A 435 2.18 -17.42 13.29
CA HIS A 435 1.22 -16.68 12.45
C HIS A 435 -0.17 -17.33 12.49
N SER A 436 -0.24 -18.66 12.49
CA SER A 436 -1.51 -19.38 12.57
C SER A 436 -2.17 -19.23 13.96
N LYS A 437 -1.38 -19.24 15.03
CA LYS A 437 -1.90 -19.02 16.40
C LYS A 437 -2.47 -17.61 16.56
N VAL A 438 -1.77 -16.58 16.10
CA VAL A 438 -2.27 -15.20 16.16
C VAL A 438 -3.46 -14.99 15.21
N ALA A 439 -3.47 -15.64 14.05
CA ALA A 439 -4.61 -15.60 13.13
C ALA A 439 -5.89 -16.12 13.81
N ALA A 440 -5.80 -17.28 14.48
CA ALA A 440 -6.91 -17.87 15.22
C ALA A 440 -7.35 -17.00 16.41
N LEU A 441 -6.40 -16.40 17.14
CA LEU A 441 -6.67 -15.55 18.31
C LEU A 441 -7.49 -14.30 17.95
N VAL A 442 -7.23 -13.71 16.77
CA VAL A 442 -7.81 -12.42 16.35
C VAL A 442 -8.96 -12.59 15.35
N GLY A 443 -9.06 -13.77 14.73
CA GLY A 443 -10.05 -14.06 13.68
C GLY A 443 -9.70 -13.40 12.33
N ILE A 444 -8.44 -13.49 11.92
CA ILE A 444 -7.90 -12.96 10.67
C ILE A 444 -7.17 -14.04 9.86
N SER A 445 -6.82 -13.76 8.60
CA SER A 445 -6.03 -14.70 7.82
C SER A 445 -4.59 -14.81 8.33
N ARG A 446 -3.92 -15.94 8.05
CA ARG A 446 -2.51 -16.16 8.43
C ARG A 446 -1.57 -15.10 7.82
N ASP A 447 -1.83 -14.68 6.59
CA ASP A 447 -1.01 -13.65 5.91
C ASP A 447 -1.21 -12.27 6.55
N GLN A 448 -2.42 -11.96 6.98
CA GLN A 448 -2.70 -10.77 7.79
C GLN A 448 -2.00 -10.84 9.15
N ALA A 449 -2.07 -11.99 9.83
CA ALA A 449 -1.37 -12.22 11.10
C ALA A 449 0.16 -12.07 10.96
N LYS A 450 0.74 -12.46 9.82
CA LYS A 450 2.15 -12.24 9.51
C LYS A 450 2.51 -10.76 9.59
N VAL A 451 1.71 -9.88 8.99
CA VAL A 451 1.91 -8.42 9.04
C VAL A 451 1.85 -7.90 10.47
N PHE A 452 0.89 -8.40 11.27
CA PHE A 452 0.79 -8.05 12.69
C PHE A 452 2.00 -8.46 13.51
N ASN A 453 2.46 -9.70 13.34
CA ASN A 453 3.55 -10.26 14.11
C ASN A 453 4.86 -9.51 13.86
N TYR A 454 5.18 -9.23 12.58
CA TYR A 454 6.33 -8.40 12.25
C TYR A 454 6.17 -6.96 12.75
N GLY A 455 5.00 -6.36 12.60
CA GLY A 455 4.72 -5.02 13.13
C GLY A 455 4.96 -4.93 14.64
N ARG A 456 4.45 -5.90 15.42
CA ARG A 456 4.68 -5.96 16.87
C ARG A 456 6.15 -6.14 17.23
N MET A 457 6.82 -7.08 16.60
CA MET A 457 8.26 -7.34 16.82
C MET A 457 9.10 -6.08 16.58
N TYR A 458 8.70 -5.25 15.63
CA TYR A 458 9.33 -3.95 15.39
C TYR A 458 8.83 -2.84 16.33
N GLY A 459 8.05 -3.19 17.35
CA GLY A 459 7.62 -2.27 18.39
C GLY A 459 6.33 -1.50 18.07
N ALA A 460 5.59 -1.87 17.03
CA ALA A 460 4.29 -1.23 16.75
C ALA A 460 3.34 -1.36 17.95
N GLY A 461 2.68 -0.27 18.30
CA GLY A 461 1.77 -0.19 19.44
C GLY A 461 0.32 -0.60 19.10
N LYS A 462 -0.54 -0.61 20.13
CA LYS A 462 -1.97 -0.95 20.03
C LYS A 462 -2.71 -0.14 18.98
N ALA A 463 -2.45 1.17 18.89
CA ALA A 463 -3.08 2.05 17.90
C ALA A 463 -2.76 1.65 16.44
N PHE A 464 -1.58 1.09 16.18
CA PHE A 464 -1.24 0.53 14.88
C PHE A 464 -2.05 -0.75 14.60
N ALA A 465 -2.17 -1.62 15.60
CA ALA A 465 -2.94 -2.85 15.47
C ALA A 465 -4.44 -2.57 15.22
N GLU A 466 -5.01 -1.61 15.94
CA GLU A 466 -6.38 -1.14 15.73
C GLU A 466 -6.62 -0.69 14.28
N LYS A 467 -5.74 0.19 13.77
CA LYS A 467 -5.81 0.63 12.37
C LYS A 467 -5.69 -0.52 11.38
N LEU A 468 -4.81 -1.46 11.63
CA LEU A 468 -4.60 -2.62 10.77
C LEU A 468 -5.82 -3.55 10.76
N LEU A 469 -6.44 -3.79 11.92
CA LEU A 469 -7.67 -4.57 12.04
C LEU A 469 -8.80 -3.95 11.23
N MET A 470 -9.00 -2.64 11.33
CA MET A 470 -9.99 -1.92 10.53
C MET A 470 -9.67 -1.93 9.02
N GLN A 471 -8.40 -1.97 8.63
CA GLN A 471 -8.01 -2.12 7.23
C GLN A 471 -8.31 -3.52 6.68
N PHE A 472 -8.13 -4.54 7.50
CA PHE A 472 -8.39 -5.94 7.11
C PHE A 472 -9.88 -6.27 7.11
N ASN A 473 -10.60 -5.73 8.05
CA ASN A 473 -12.05 -5.89 8.14
C ASN A 473 -12.73 -4.53 8.37
N HIS A 474 -13.29 -3.98 7.30
CA HIS A 474 -13.99 -2.69 7.33
C HIS A 474 -15.31 -2.72 8.11
N GLN A 475 -15.77 -3.92 8.52
CA GLN A 475 -16.97 -4.09 9.35
C GLN A 475 -16.69 -3.81 10.83
N LEU A 476 -15.42 -3.82 11.23
CA LEU A 476 -15.07 -3.57 12.63
C LEU A 476 -15.22 -2.10 12.98
N SER A 477 -15.95 -1.85 14.04
CA SER A 477 -15.98 -0.54 14.69
C SER A 477 -14.61 -0.24 15.33
N ALA A 478 -14.31 1.04 15.54
CA ALA A 478 -13.10 1.45 16.25
C ALA A 478 -13.07 0.86 17.68
N SER A 479 -14.21 0.76 18.34
CA SER A 479 -14.34 0.15 19.68
C SER A 479 -14.03 -1.35 19.67
N GLU A 480 -14.58 -2.10 18.71
CA GLU A 480 -14.31 -3.53 18.55
C GLU A 480 -12.85 -3.78 18.15
N ALA A 481 -12.30 -2.96 17.23
CA ALA A 481 -10.90 -3.04 16.84
C ALA A 481 -9.96 -2.77 18.02
N ASN A 482 -10.28 -1.76 18.84
CA ASN A 482 -9.54 -1.46 20.07
C ASN A 482 -9.62 -2.62 21.09
N THR A 483 -10.81 -3.18 21.31
CA THR A 483 -11.00 -4.33 22.20
C THR A 483 -10.19 -5.54 21.73
N LYS A 484 -10.26 -5.88 20.44
CA LYS A 484 -9.47 -6.96 19.83
C LYS A 484 -7.97 -6.70 19.90
N ALA A 485 -7.53 -5.47 19.64
CA ALA A 485 -6.12 -5.09 19.75
C ALA A 485 -5.63 -5.22 21.19
N ASN A 486 -6.39 -4.73 22.18
CA ASN A 486 -6.06 -4.86 23.60
C ASN A 486 -5.97 -6.32 24.03
N PHE A 487 -6.94 -7.14 23.65
CA PHE A 487 -6.94 -8.58 23.90
C PHE A 487 -5.71 -9.27 23.27
N MET A 488 -5.44 -9.00 22.01
CA MET A 488 -4.26 -9.55 21.32
C MET A 488 -2.96 -9.17 22.05
N TYR A 489 -2.80 -7.91 22.44
CA TYR A 489 -1.59 -7.46 23.14
C TYR A 489 -1.46 -8.07 24.54
N SER A 490 -2.55 -8.27 25.26
CA SER A 490 -2.52 -8.93 26.58
C SER A 490 -2.08 -10.39 26.48
N GLN A 491 -2.48 -11.08 25.40
CA GLN A 491 -2.11 -12.50 25.19
C GLN A 491 -0.70 -12.65 24.58
N THR A 492 -0.20 -11.65 23.87
CA THR A 492 1.10 -11.72 23.17
C THR A 492 2.19 -11.00 23.94
N LYS A 493 2.17 -9.68 24.00
CA LYS A 493 3.15 -8.88 24.73
C LYS A 493 3.00 -9.00 26.26
N GLY A 494 1.79 -9.25 26.73
CA GLY A 494 1.46 -9.34 28.14
C GLY A 494 1.06 -8.02 28.78
N ILE A 495 1.11 -8.00 30.10
CA ILE A 495 0.83 -6.83 30.93
C ILE A 495 2.14 -6.33 31.53
N LYS A 496 2.34 -5.01 31.52
CA LYS A 496 3.57 -4.43 32.05
C LYS A 496 3.47 -4.26 33.55
N ASP A 497 4.32 -4.97 34.31
CA ASP A 497 4.51 -4.71 35.74
C ASP A 497 5.23 -3.36 35.92
N ARG A 498 4.54 -2.38 36.51
CA ARG A 498 5.07 -1.02 36.72
C ARG A 498 6.21 -0.96 37.76
N LYS A 499 6.30 -1.95 38.66
CA LYS A 499 7.34 -1.98 39.70
C LYS A 499 8.65 -2.50 39.15
N ARG A 500 8.58 -3.55 38.33
CA ARG A 500 9.75 -4.20 37.72
C ARG A 500 10.09 -3.65 36.34
N ASP A 501 9.19 -2.91 35.76
CA ASP A 501 9.25 -2.42 34.36
C ASP A 501 9.40 -3.53 33.30
N LEU A 502 8.86 -4.73 33.61
CA LEU A 502 8.91 -5.93 32.77
C LEU A 502 7.52 -6.31 32.27
N TRP A 503 7.48 -6.96 31.12
CA TRP A 503 6.28 -7.55 30.54
C TRP A 503 6.10 -8.97 31.10
N GLU A 504 4.88 -9.33 31.50
CA GLU A 504 4.55 -10.61 32.10
C GLU A 504 3.25 -11.19 31.52
N GLY A 505 3.15 -12.52 31.49
CA GLY A 505 1.91 -13.26 31.15
C GLY A 505 1.57 -13.35 29.67
N GLY A 506 2.39 -12.80 28.78
CA GLY A 506 2.21 -12.93 27.33
C GLY A 506 3.18 -13.92 26.71
N SER A 507 2.81 -14.51 25.58
CA SER A 507 3.66 -15.45 24.83
C SER A 507 4.97 -14.83 24.31
N GLU A 508 5.05 -13.52 24.21
CA GLU A 508 6.18 -12.73 23.69
C GLU A 508 6.85 -11.89 24.80
N SER A 509 6.42 -11.99 26.06
CA SER A 509 6.91 -11.13 27.16
C SER A 509 8.42 -11.16 27.28
N GLU A 510 9.04 -12.35 27.33
CA GLU A 510 10.48 -12.53 27.50
C GLU A 510 11.27 -11.95 26.32
N MET A 511 10.78 -12.12 25.10
CA MET A 511 11.37 -11.50 23.92
C MET A 511 11.38 -9.97 24.04
N PHE A 512 10.25 -9.36 24.44
CA PHE A 512 10.17 -7.91 24.59
C PHE A 512 11.03 -7.39 25.73
N ASN A 513 11.12 -8.12 26.83
CA ASN A 513 11.99 -7.78 27.96
C ASN A 513 13.46 -7.73 27.51
N SER A 514 13.91 -8.74 26.78
CA SER A 514 15.26 -8.80 26.23
C SER A 514 15.55 -7.67 25.25
N LEU A 515 14.65 -7.43 24.28
CA LEU A 515 14.81 -6.37 23.29
C LEU A 515 14.80 -4.97 23.91
N GLU A 516 13.90 -4.71 24.88
CA GLU A 516 13.82 -3.43 25.58
C GLU A 516 15.05 -3.19 26.48
N THR A 517 15.59 -4.23 27.11
CA THR A 517 16.84 -4.13 27.90
C THR A 517 17.99 -3.66 27.02
N ILE A 518 18.22 -4.30 25.86
CA ILE A 518 19.27 -3.91 24.93
C ILE A 518 19.03 -2.48 24.40
N ALA A 519 17.78 -2.15 24.05
CA ALA A 519 17.44 -0.85 23.48
C ALA A 519 17.55 0.33 24.45
N ARG A 520 17.49 0.07 25.77
CA ARG A 520 17.61 1.07 26.85
C ARG A 520 19.00 1.27 27.38
N ASP A 521 19.94 0.41 27.02
CA ASP A 521 21.33 0.59 27.40
C ASP A 521 21.83 1.99 27.02
N GLU A 522 22.75 2.56 27.78
CA GLU A 522 23.36 3.85 27.47
C GLU A 522 24.11 3.84 26.15
N SER A 523 24.67 2.69 25.76
CA SER A 523 25.35 2.48 24.48
C SER A 523 24.85 1.18 23.82
N PRO A 524 23.61 1.16 23.25
CA PRO A 524 23.04 -0.05 22.71
C PRO A 524 23.92 -0.69 21.64
N LYS A 525 24.11 -2.02 21.75
CA LYS A 525 24.93 -2.82 20.83
C LYS A 525 24.19 -4.08 20.42
N THR A 526 24.52 -4.59 19.22
CA THR A 526 24.03 -5.90 18.82
C THR A 526 24.66 -6.99 19.69
N PRO A 527 23.91 -8.04 20.04
CA PRO A 527 24.36 -9.02 21.04
C PRO A 527 25.50 -9.93 20.55
N VAL A 528 25.71 -10.07 19.23
CA VAL A 528 26.69 -10.99 18.66
C VAL A 528 27.98 -10.28 18.21
N LEU A 529 27.87 -9.31 17.33
CA LEU A 529 29.06 -8.58 16.85
C LEU A 529 29.36 -7.28 17.61
N ASN A 530 28.61 -6.97 18.64
CA ASN A 530 28.80 -5.75 19.45
C ASN A 530 28.77 -4.45 18.62
N CYS A 531 28.05 -4.45 17.52
CA CYS A 531 27.92 -3.26 16.70
C CYS A 531 27.07 -2.21 17.40
N ARG A 532 27.59 -0.99 17.49
CA ARG A 532 26.92 0.13 18.16
C ARG A 532 25.69 0.60 17.37
N ILE A 533 24.72 1.10 18.11
CA ILE A 533 23.53 1.74 17.52
C ILE A 533 23.92 2.91 16.61
N SER A 534 23.14 3.14 15.58
CA SER A 534 23.32 4.28 14.68
C SER A 534 23.17 5.60 15.45
N ARG A 535 24.03 6.58 15.17
CA ARG A 535 24.03 7.89 15.85
C ARG A 535 22.67 8.56 15.92
N ALA A 536 21.86 8.41 14.87
CA ALA A 536 20.50 8.94 14.80
C ALA A 536 19.52 8.35 15.85
N LEU A 537 19.87 7.21 16.48
CA LEU A 537 19.04 6.53 17.48
C LEU A 537 19.71 6.45 18.86
N GLU A 538 20.89 7.01 19.04
CA GLU A 538 21.57 7.02 20.34
C GLU A 538 20.70 7.70 21.42
N PRO A 539 20.67 7.18 22.66
CA PRO A 539 19.80 7.69 23.73
C PRO A 539 19.89 9.19 23.99
N HIS A 540 21.09 9.75 23.84
CA HIS A 540 21.33 11.19 24.05
C HIS A 540 20.91 12.07 22.85
N ASN A 541 20.67 11.48 21.67
CA ASN A 541 20.27 12.23 20.47
C ASN A 541 18.75 12.24 20.26
N VAL A 542 18.01 11.27 20.83
CA VAL A 542 16.58 11.13 20.64
C VAL A 542 15.86 10.83 21.94
N SER A 543 14.63 11.34 22.07
CA SER A 543 13.78 11.10 23.24
C SER A 543 13.31 9.65 23.35
N ASP A 544 12.75 9.29 24.50
CA ASP A 544 12.16 7.97 24.75
C ASP A 544 11.00 7.62 23.79
N GLY A 545 10.40 8.59 23.12
CA GLY A 545 9.41 8.36 22.04
C GLY A 545 9.94 7.53 20.88
N TYR A 546 11.28 7.41 20.73
CA TYR A 546 11.94 6.60 19.70
C TYR A 546 12.28 5.15 20.14
N MET A 547 11.77 4.70 21.29
CA MET A 547 11.99 3.32 21.77
C MET A 547 11.61 2.25 20.73
N THR A 548 10.49 2.44 20.04
CA THR A 548 10.07 1.55 18.94
C THR A 548 11.14 1.43 17.84
N SER A 549 11.75 2.54 17.47
CA SER A 549 12.81 2.56 16.46
C SER A 549 14.08 1.88 16.94
N ARG A 550 14.42 1.98 18.23
CA ARG A 550 15.56 1.28 18.83
C ARG A 550 15.31 -0.25 18.90
N ILE A 551 14.13 -0.69 19.31
CA ILE A 551 13.74 -2.11 19.30
C ILE A 551 13.85 -2.69 17.89
N ASN A 552 13.29 -1.98 16.90
CA ASN A 552 13.42 -2.36 15.50
C ASN A 552 14.91 -2.44 15.07
N TRP A 553 15.73 -1.49 15.52
CA TRP A 553 17.16 -1.49 15.25
C TRP A 553 17.83 -2.74 15.84
N VAL A 554 17.53 -3.14 17.07
CA VAL A 554 18.12 -4.35 17.70
C VAL A 554 17.89 -5.58 16.83
N VAL A 555 16.65 -5.83 16.41
CA VAL A 555 16.30 -7.01 15.59
C VAL A 555 16.93 -6.95 14.21
N GLN A 556 16.72 -5.84 13.48
CA GLN A 556 17.20 -5.72 12.10
C GLN A 556 18.73 -5.63 12.01
N SER A 557 19.38 -4.97 12.96
CA SER A 557 20.83 -4.87 12.98
C SER A 557 21.50 -6.21 13.38
N SER A 558 20.86 -7.00 14.24
CA SER A 558 21.31 -8.38 14.51
C SER A 558 21.15 -9.29 13.28
N ALA A 559 20.12 -9.05 12.46
CA ALA A 559 19.99 -9.75 11.17
C ALA A 559 21.11 -9.36 10.18
N VAL A 560 21.62 -8.13 10.26
CA VAL A 560 22.82 -7.71 9.48
C VAL A 560 24.08 -8.40 10.02
N ASP A 561 24.24 -8.53 11.32
CA ASP A 561 25.35 -9.30 11.91
C ASP A 561 25.34 -10.75 11.40
N TYR A 562 24.15 -11.36 11.33
CA TYR A 562 23.96 -12.69 10.78
C TYR A 562 24.44 -12.79 9.33
N LEU A 563 23.98 -11.85 8.48
CA LEU A 563 24.39 -11.81 7.08
C LEU A 563 25.90 -11.63 6.93
N HIS A 564 26.53 -10.74 7.71
CA HIS A 564 27.98 -10.51 7.64
C HIS A 564 28.76 -11.76 8.04
N LEU A 565 28.35 -12.46 9.10
CA LEU A 565 28.97 -13.73 9.48
C LEU A 565 28.82 -14.79 8.39
N MET A 566 27.63 -14.91 7.78
CA MET A 566 27.43 -15.81 6.64
C MET A 566 28.37 -15.49 5.47
N LEU A 567 28.53 -14.23 5.10
CA LEU A 567 29.40 -13.84 3.99
C LEU A 567 30.86 -14.16 4.29
N VAL A 568 31.33 -13.95 5.51
CA VAL A 568 32.68 -14.28 5.96
C VAL A 568 32.90 -15.79 5.98
N CYS A 569 31.99 -16.55 6.56
CA CYS A 569 32.08 -18.02 6.60
C CYS A 569 32.09 -18.61 5.19
N MET A 570 31.19 -18.14 4.33
CA MET A 570 31.14 -18.63 2.94
C MET A 570 32.41 -18.29 2.15
N LYS A 571 32.95 -17.07 2.31
CA LYS A 571 34.21 -16.67 1.69
C LYS A 571 35.36 -17.56 2.16
N TRP A 572 35.44 -17.85 3.46
CA TRP A 572 36.46 -18.76 4.01
C TRP A 572 36.33 -20.18 3.42
N LEU A 573 35.11 -20.74 3.31
CA LEU A 573 34.89 -22.04 2.71
C LEU A 573 35.25 -22.07 1.21
N ILE A 574 34.88 -21.02 0.46
CA ILE A 574 35.21 -20.85 -0.95
C ILE A 574 36.72 -20.90 -1.14
N ASP A 575 37.48 -20.14 -0.36
CA ASP A 575 38.93 -20.06 -0.48
C ASP A 575 39.62 -21.36 -0.01
N THR A 576 39.16 -21.95 1.09
CA THR A 576 39.77 -23.16 1.67
C THR A 576 39.63 -24.39 0.78
N TYR A 577 38.49 -24.48 0.09
CA TYR A 577 38.15 -25.65 -0.72
C TYR A 577 38.23 -25.40 -2.23
N ASP A 578 38.76 -24.25 -2.64
CA ASP A 578 38.89 -23.86 -4.06
C ASP A 578 37.58 -24.07 -4.84
N ILE A 579 36.48 -23.42 -4.34
CA ILE A 579 35.17 -23.48 -5.00
C ILE A 579 35.08 -22.27 -5.94
N ARG A 580 34.88 -22.51 -7.24
CA ARG A 580 34.74 -21.42 -8.24
C ARG A 580 33.41 -20.72 -8.11
N CYS A 581 33.27 -19.90 -7.03
CA CYS A 581 32.03 -19.25 -6.63
C CYS A 581 32.33 -17.84 -6.14
N ARG A 582 31.42 -16.89 -6.39
CA ARG A 582 31.54 -15.50 -5.95
C ARG A 582 30.20 -14.98 -5.46
N PHE A 583 30.24 -14.16 -4.41
CA PHE A 583 29.08 -13.39 -3.97
C PHE A 583 28.63 -12.40 -5.05
N VAL A 584 27.32 -12.34 -5.30
CA VAL A 584 26.71 -11.41 -6.26
C VAL A 584 25.88 -10.37 -5.53
N LEU A 585 24.93 -10.81 -4.71
CA LEU A 585 23.91 -9.93 -4.14
C LEU A 585 23.30 -10.58 -2.90
N SER A 586 22.94 -9.74 -1.93
CA SER A 586 22.01 -10.09 -0.87
C SER A 586 20.76 -9.24 -0.97
N ILE A 587 19.59 -9.85 -0.75
CA ILE A 587 18.29 -9.21 -0.74
C ILE A 587 17.65 -9.51 0.60
N HIS A 588 17.88 -8.63 1.57
CA HIS A 588 17.46 -8.78 2.97
C HIS A 588 18.08 -10.02 3.65
N ASP A 589 17.38 -11.12 3.68
CA ASP A 589 17.74 -12.44 4.21
C ASP A 589 18.10 -13.47 3.14
N GLU A 590 18.00 -13.09 1.86
CA GLU A 590 18.37 -13.92 0.72
C GLU A 590 19.80 -13.60 0.26
N VAL A 591 20.63 -14.63 0.02
CA VAL A 591 21.96 -14.50 -0.54
C VAL A 591 22.06 -15.21 -1.89
N ARG A 592 22.73 -14.57 -2.85
CA ARG A 592 22.95 -15.13 -4.18
C ARG A 592 24.41 -15.07 -4.55
N TYR A 593 24.92 -16.20 -5.02
CA TYR A 593 26.28 -16.39 -5.52
C TYR A 593 26.24 -16.82 -6.97
N ILE A 594 27.24 -16.42 -7.75
CA ILE A 594 27.49 -16.98 -9.07
C ILE A 594 28.55 -18.06 -8.94
N CYS A 595 28.29 -19.23 -9.47
CA CYS A 595 29.11 -20.41 -9.30
C CYS A 595 29.31 -21.12 -10.64
N HIS A 596 30.50 -21.68 -10.87
CA HIS A 596 30.71 -22.57 -12.01
C HIS A 596 29.84 -23.82 -11.88
N VAL A 597 29.25 -24.30 -12.97
CA VAL A 597 28.26 -25.38 -12.94
C VAL A 597 28.81 -26.68 -12.33
N ASP A 598 30.11 -26.98 -12.46
CA ASP A 598 30.73 -28.17 -11.86
C ASP A 598 30.80 -28.08 -10.34
N ASP A 599 30.89 -26.87 -9.77
CA ASP A 599 31.04 -26.63 -8.35
C ASP A 599 29.72 -26.34 -7.65
N ARG A 600 28.58 -26.30 -8.38
CA ARG A 600 27.27 -25.86 -7.85
C ARG A 600 26.84 -26.61 -6.58
N TYR A 601 26.99 -27.92 -6.54
CA TYR A 601 26.57 -28.70 -5.38
C TYR A 601 27.53 -28.57 -4.19
N ARG A 602 28.84 -28.38 -4.46
CA ARG A 602 29.82 -28.02 -3.42
C ARG A 602 29.51 -26.66 -2.81
N ALA A 603 29.11 -25.69 -3.63
CA ALA A 603 28.65 -24.38 -3.17
C ALA A 603 27.35 -24.48 -2.35
N CYS A 604 26.41 -25.35 -2.74
CA CYS A 604 25.21 -25.63 -1.94
C CYS A 604 25.56 -26.21 -0.56
N LEU A 605 26.49 -27.16 -0.49
CA LEU A 605 26.95 -27.73 0.78
C LEU A 605 27.67 -26.67 1.62
N ALA A 606 28.52 -25.83 1.01
CA ALA A 606 29.19 -24.74 1.68
C ALA A 606 28.18 -23.72 2.28
N LEU A 607 27.09 -23.41 1.59
CA LEU A 607 26.03 -22.56 2.11
C LEU A 607 25.33 -23.19 3.33
N GLN A 608 25.03 -24.46 3.30
CA GLN A 608 24.43 -25.18 4.44
C GLN A 608 25.37 -25.17 5.66
N ILE A 609 26.67 -25.44 5.44
CA ILE A 609 27.70 -25.36 6.49
C ILE A 609 27.81 -23.93 7.02
N THR A 610 27.74 -22.93 6.17
CA THR A 610 27.75 -21.51 6.53
C THR A 610 26.58 -21.16 7.45
N ASN A 611 25.38 -21.64 7.13
CA ASN A 611 24.23 -21.42 8.00
C ASN A 611 24.40 -22.07 9.36
N LEU A 612 24.85 -23.33 9.39
CA LEU A 612 25.16 -24.07 10.64
C LEU A 612 26.16 -23.28 11.50
N LEU A 613 27.28 -22.84 10.92
CA LEU A 613 28.32 -22.09 11.66
C LEU A 613 27.76 -20.77 12.20
N THR A 614 27.02 -20.03 11.37
CA THR A 614 26.44 -18.74 11.79
C THR A 614 25.43 -18.92 12.93
N ARG A 615 24.56 -19.91 12.85
CA ARG A 615 23.59 -20.24 13.91
C ARG A 615 24.29 -20.69 15.19
N ALA A 616 25.32 -21.53 15.08
CA ALA A 616 26.13 -21.94 16.21
C ALA A 616 26.84 -20.77 16.89
N MET A 617 27.40 -19.84 16.12
CA MET A 617 28.04 -18.64 16.67
C MET A 617 27.03 -17.78 17.44
N PHE A 618 25.82 -17.55 16.88
CA PHE A 618 24.77 -16.82 17.57
C PHE A 618 24.37 -17.49 18.89
N ALA A 619 24.11 -18.79 18.88
CA ALA A 619 23.77 -19.55 20.08
C ALA A 619 24.90 -19.46 21.13
N SER A 620 26.15 -19.70 20.74
CA SER A 620 27.31 -19.62 21.63
C SER A 620 27.50 -18.22 22.24
N CYS A 621 27.37 -17.14 21.44
CA CYS A 621 27.47 -15.77 21.95
C CYS A 621 26.38 -15.42 22.97
N LEU A 622 25.24 -16.09 22.93
CA LEU A 622 24.13 -15.94 23.87
C LEU A 622 24.13 -16.95 24.98
N ASN A 623 25.24 -17.70 25.16
CA ASN A 623 25.39 -18.75 26.17
C ASN A 623 24.35 -19.88 26.07
N MET A 624 23.92 -20.19 24.86
CA MET A 624 23.03 -21.32 24.58
C MET A 624 23.85 -22.53 24.12
N ASN A 625 23.58 -23.68 24.72
CA ASN A 625 24.37 -24.92 24.50
C ASN A 625 23.69 -25.90 23.53
N ASP A 626 22.55 -25.53 22.98
CA ASP A 626 21.80 -26.34 22.02
C ASP A 626 21.66 -25.65 20.67
N LEU A 627 21.57 -26.45 19.61
CA LEU A 627 21.26 -25.97 18.26
C LEU A 627 20.38 -26.98 17.52
N PRO A 628 19.06 -26.81 17.51
CA PRO A 628 18.16 -27.73 16.84
C PRO A 628 18.42 -27.78 15.32
N ALA A 629 18.38 -28.98 14.76
CA ALA A 629 18.58 -29.19 13.31
C ALA A 629 17.59 -28.39 12.44
N SER A 630 16.40 -28.15 12.96
CA SER A 630 15.34 -27.34 12.24
C SER A 630 15.74 -25.90 11.96
N VAL A 631 16.75 -25.36 12.66
CA VAL A 631 17.28 -24.01 12.42
C VAL A 631 18.73 -24.00 11.93
N ALA A 632 19.46 -25.10 12.10
CA ALA A 632 20.86 -25.20 11.72
C ALA A 632 21.08 -25.13 10.20
N PHE A 633 20.12 -25.60 9.43
CA PHE A 633 20.20 -25.70 7.97
C PHE A 633 19.12 -24.88 7.28
N PHE A 634 19.42 -24.41 6.07
CA PHE A 634 18.36 -23.85 5.20
C PHE A 634 17.35 -24.92 4.83
N SER A 635 16.08 -24.55 4.70
CA SER A 635 15.04 -25.44 4.17
C SER A 635 15.39 -25.95 2.78
N SER A 636 15.92 -25.07 1.93
CA SER A 636 16.45 -25.42 0.62
C SER A 636 17.56 -24.46 0.19
N VAL A 637 18.40 -24.94 -0.71
CA VAL A 637 19.35 -24.13 -1.48
C VAL A 637 18.99 -24.22 -2.94
N ASP A 638 18.87 -23.08 -3.61
CA ASP A 638 18.45 -22.97 -4.97
C ASP A 638 19.65 -22.94 -5.92
N VAL A 639 19.54 -23.67 -7.04
CA VAL A 639 20.46 -23.62 -8.16
C VAL A 639 19.67 -23.24 -9.40
N ASP A 640 20.01 -22.12 -10.02
CA ASP A 640 19.25 -21.59 -11.15
C ASP A 640 20.14 -20.94 -12.20
N GLN A 641 19.63 -20.86 -13.43
CA GLN A 641 20.27 -20.14 -14.52
C GLN A 641 19.98 -18.64 -14.45
N CYS A 642 18.89 -18.22 -13.86
CA CYS A 642 18.49 -16.82 -13.77
C CYS A 642 18.18 -16.39 -12.32
N LEU A 643 18.11 -15.05 -12.12
CA LEU A 643 17.85 -14.45 -10.80
C LEU A 643 16.35 -14.38 -10.55
N ARG A 644 15.68 -15.50 -10.33
CA ARG A 644 14.27 -15.58 -9.88
C ARG A 644 14.19 -15.98 -8.42
N LYS A 645 13.06 -15.72 -7.78
CA LYS A 645 12.91 -16.01 -6.36
C LYS A 645 12.84 -17.51 -6.11
N GLU A 646 11.95 -18.18 -6.80
CA GLU A 646 11.74 -19.61 -6.65
C GLU A 646 12.13 -20.30 -7.96
N PRO A 647 13.01 -21.31 -7.94
CA PRO A 647 13.53 -21.95 -9.15
C PRO A 647 12.48 -22.59 -10.04
N TYR A 648 11.34 -22.99 -9.48
CA TYR A 648 10.23 -23.59 -10.22
C TYR A 648 9.30 -22.59 -10.91
N MET A 649 9.43 -21.28 -10.63
CA MET A 649 8.56 -20.26 -11.20
C MET A 649 8.91 -19.97 -12.65
N ASP A 650 7.93 -20.03 -13.53
CA ASP A 650 8.09 -19.67 -14.95
C ASP A 650 8.04 -18.15 -15.20
N CYS A 651 7.85 -17.36 -14.15
CA CYS A 651 7.82 -15.89 -14.18
C CYS A 651 6.88 -15.29 -15.23
N LYS A 652 5.70 -15.88 -15.40
CA LYS A 652 4.62 -15.33 -16.24
C LYS A 652 4.08 -14.06 -15.63
N THR A 653 4.08 -13.00 -16.44
CA THR A 653 3.55 -11.68 -16.07
C THR A 653 2.76 -11.11 -17.25
N PRO A 654 2.03 -10.01 -17.11
CA PRO A 654 1.35 -9.39 -18.25
C PRO A 654 2.31 -8.94 -19.36
N SER A 655 3.56 -8.59 -19.02
CA SER A 655 4.62 -8.22 -19.97
C SER A 655 5.44 -9.41 -20.47
N ASN A 656 5.34 -10.58 -19.82
CA ASN A 656 5.96 -11.84 -20.23
C ASN A 656 4.96 -13.00 -20.16
N PRO A 657 3.93 -13.02 -21.01
CA PRO A 657 2.81 -13.98 -20.89
C PRO A 657 3.22 -15.43 -21.20
N LEU A 658 4.24 -15.64 -22.00
CA LEU A 658 4.74 -16.97 -22.36
C LEU A 658 5.61 -17.60 -21.27
N GLY A 659 6.15 -16.79 -20.36
CA GLY A 659 7.06 -17.25 -19.31
C GLY A 659 8.51 -17.40 -19.80
N LEU A 660 9.38 -17.87 -18.90
CA LEU A 660 10.81 -18.02 -19.19
C LEU A 660 11.09 -19.25 -20.06
N GLU A 661 10.36 -20.33 -19.84
CA GLU A 661 10.60 -21.60 -20.53
C GLU A 661 10.27 -21.50 -22.03
N VAL A 662 9.10 -20.96 -22.36
CA VAL A 662 8.64 -20.86 -23.75
C VAL A 662 9.27 -19.68 -24.50
N ALA A 663 9.42 -18.53 -23.84
CA ALA A 663 9.91 -17.32 -24.51
C ALA A 663 11.45 -17.28 -24.65
N TYR A 664 12.19 -17.92 -23.73
CA TYR A 664 13.64 -17.76 -23.62
C TYR A 664 14.40 -19.08 -23.47
N ASP A 665 13.75 -20.23 -23.56
CA ASP A 665 14.33 -21.58 -23.33
C ASP A 665 15.05 -21.71 -21.98
N ILE A 666 14.59 -20.99 -20.97
CA ILE A 666 15.14 -21.04 -19.61
C ILE A 666 14.34 -22.04 -18.79
N ARG A 667 14.96 -23.20 -18.53
CA ARG A 667 14.35 -24.28 -17.77
C ARG A 667 14.20 -23.92 -16.29
N LYS A 668 13.39 -24.70 -15.58
CA LYS A 668 13.27 -24.62 -14.13
C LYS A 668 14.60 -24.98 -13.49
N GLY A 669 14.95 -24.27 -12.41
CA GLY A 669 16.13 -24.60 -11.61
C GLY A 669 15.83 -25.71 -10.61
N GLU A 670 16.80 -25.97 -9.73
CA GLU A 670 16.75 -26.99 -8.70
C GLU A 670 16.59 -26.32 -7.32
N SER A 671 15.80 -26.92 -6.44
CA SER A 671 15.69 -26.53 -5.04
C SER A 671 16.06 -27.74 -4.19
N LEU A 672 17.21 -27.69 -3.52
CA LEU A 672 17.85 -28.83 -2.90
C LEU A 672 17.76 -28.72 -1.36
N THR A 673 17.20 -29.73 -0.73
CA THR A 673 17.26 -29.89 0.73
C THR A 673 18.65 -30.32 1.18
N ILE A 674 18.95 -30.23 2.49
CA ILE A 674 20.22 -30.73 3.02
C ILE A 674 20.41 -32.21 2.71
N ALA A 675 19.36 -33.03 2.74
CA ALA A 675 19.43 -34.46 2.42
C ALA A 675 19.82 -34.70 0.97
N ASP A 676 19.24 -33.90 0.02
CA ASP A 676 19.59 -33.97 -1.40
C ASP A 676 21.05 -33.57 -1.64
N ILE A 677 21.51 -32.52 -0.97
CA ILE A 677 22.88 -32.00 -1.08
C ILE A 677 23.86 -33.05 -0.55
N LEU A 678 23.60 -33.65 0.62
CA LEU A 678 24.45 -34.69 1.17
C LEU A 678 24.54 -35.93 0.27
N LYS A 679 23.42 -36.32 -0.36
CA LYS A 679 23.38 -37.47 -1.29
C LYS A 679 24.24 -37.22 -2.53
N VAL A 680 24.29 -35.99 -3.05
CA VAL A 680 25.06 -35.66 -4.26
C VAL A 680 26.54 -35.42 -3.95
N THR A 681 26.85 -34.84 -2.78
CA THR A 681 28.21 -34.43 -2.41
C THR A 681 28.93 -35.43 -1.54
N ASP A 682 28.25 -36.47 -1.00
CA ASP A 682 28.72 -37.37 0.05
C ASP A 682 29.20 -36.60 1.31
N GLY A 683 28.67 -35.38 1.54
CA GLY A 683 29.07 -34.51 2.64
C GLY A 683 30.48 -33.92 2.49
N GLN A 684 31.10 -33.96 1.32
CA GLN A 684 32.47 -33.51 1.10
C GLN A 684 32.52 -32.24 0.24
N LEU A 685 33.33 -31.28 0.70
CA LEU A 685 33.61 -30.04 -0.04
C LEU A 685 34.79 -30.17 -1.00
N GLN A 686 35.62 -31.21 -0.83
CA GLN A 686 36.77 -31.44 -1.69
C GLN A 686 36.32 -31.87 -3.08
N GLN A 687 37.08 -31.46 -4.11
CA GLN A 687 36.83 -31.89 -5.47
C GLN A 687 37.14 -33.40 -5.58
N LYS A 688 36.19 -34.19 -6.10
CA LYS A 688 36.47 -35.60 -6.41
C LYS A 688 37.52 -35.61 -7.50
N ASN A 689 38.77 -36.04 -7.17
CA ASN A 689 39.80 -36.25 -8.16
C ASN A 689 39.36 -37.37 -9.11
N ASN A 690 39.00 -37.02 -10.31
CA ASN A 690 38.77 -37.99 -11.43
C ASN A 690 40.07 -38.63 -11.91
N SER A 691 41.01 -38.92 -10.99
CA SER A 691 42.25 -39.59 -11.31
C SER A 691 42.20 -41.08 -10.94
N THR A 692 41.25 -41.84 -11.52
CA THR A 692 41.32 -43.30 -11.61
C THR A 692 40.47 -43.81 -12.78
N VAL A 693 40.82 -43.41 -13.97
CA VAL A 693 40.55 -44.25 -15.17
C VAL A 693 41.78 -44.14 -16.05
N ASN A 694 42.67 -45.12 -15.90
CA ASN A 694 43.41 -45.87 -16.89
C ASN A 694 44.76 -46.35 -16.36
N THR A 695 44.73 -47.52 -15.77
CA THR A 695 45.78 -48.50 -16.03
C THR A 695 45.17 -49.89 -15.83
N LYS A 696 44.61 -50.43 -16.91
CA LYS A 696 44.83 -51.83 -17.35
C LYS A 696 44.23 -52.01 -18.72
#